data_05c2b8a840cf4bd4b756202d468b0df5
#
_entry.id   05c2b8a840cf4bd4b756202d468b0df5
#
_cell.length_a   1.000
_cell.length_b   1.000
_cell.length_c   1.000
_cell.angle_alpha   90.00
_cell.angle_beta   90.00
_cell.angle_gamma   90.00
#
_symmetry.space_group_name_H-M   'P 1'
#
loop_
_entity.id
_entity.type
_entity.pdbx_description
1 polymer ?
#
loop_
_entity_poly.entity_id
_entity_poly.type
_entity_poly.pdbx_seq_one_letter_code
_entity_poly.pdbx_strand_id
1 'polypeptide(L)'
;MGIRLTQSGAILLSIRRIALLACAGALGLASAAAQDASDTTAGDAVVALNGQSGGTLQNRSIQAVWEIHDGHLRALAIRNKALQSASPGATVALGEPFSIELKDAGVLRGSALLVSGPVNVEQLAPNPSASRASERLPGVTVHYAINDPAGRFHADWALTLRQGSSYIRQILTITAGDKPLPLSGVSMIDVRAPGIALAGTVKGSPLTAGNFFFGFESPLSESSVVGDRGVSESESGVPIAAGQSAQYSAVVGVAPAGQMRRAFLAYIERERAHPYRTFLHYNSWFDIGYGNPYTQEEALDRIHAFGDELHNKRGVTLDSFLFDDGWDDLNDLWKIRPDFKDGLAPLTTAAAEYGTAPGIWLSPWGGYDIAKEARVATAKKGGYEVVDGGLALSGPRYYALFHKAVTGMVTQYGVNQFKFDGTGNVNQVVEGSSFSSDFDAAIHLISDLRQQKPDLYINLTTGTWPSPFWLFYADSIWRGGDDTEFAGVGTDRERWITYRDGDTYDEIVKQGRLYPLNSLMLHGIVFAQKAPHLSTDPGGDFANEVHSYFGTGTQLQEMYITPSLLSAANWDVLAEAAKWSRSNAATLVDTHWVGGDPRWLEVYGWAAWSPQKAILTLRNPSSKAQQIVIEIGHAFELPEGAAKRYKAHSPWASDAAQPAIELEAGKPHTFQLAPFQVLTLEALPE
;
A
#
# COMPACT_ATOMS: atom_id res chain seq x y z
N MET A 1 -47.55 -58.57 10.88
CA MET A 1 -47.56 -59.46 9.71
C MET A 1 -46.78 -58.72 8.67
N GLY A 2 -45.51 -58.89 8.45
CA GLY A 2 -44.78 -60.09 8.22
C GLY A 2 -44.21 -60.02 6.81
N ILE A 3 -42.89 -60.00 6.76
CA ILE A 3 -42.01 -60.67 5.79
C ILE A 3 -41.58 -59.81 4.59
N ARG A 4 -40.32 -59.34 4.61
CA ARG A 4 -39.03 -59.86 4.07
C ARG A 4 -38.73 -59.61 2.60
N LEU A 5 -37.63 -58.86 2.37
CA LEU A 5 -36.42 -59.25 1.57
C LEU A 5 -36.62 -59.48 0.06
N THR A 6 -35.87 -58.82 -0.81
CA THR A 6 -34.53 -59.20 -1.34
C THR A 6 -34.08 -58.20 -2.40
N GLN A 7 -32.90 -57.70 -2.29
CA GLN A 7 -31.66 -57.90 -3.09
C GLN A 7 -31.66 -57.45 -4.57
N SER A 8 -30.63 -56.64 -4.82
CA SER A 8 -29.69 -56.64 -5.97
C SER A 8 -30.04 -55.91 -7.26
N GLY A 9 -29.26 -54.95 -7.58
CA GLY A 9 -29.15 -54.34 -8.89
C GLY A 9 -28.10 -53.22 -8.89
N ALA A 10 -26.81 -53.56 -8.69
CA ALA A 10 -25.72 -52.70 -9.07
C ALA A 10 -25.60 -52.68 -10.59
N ILE A 11 -25.44 -51.53 -11.22
CA ILE A 11 -24.70 -51.34 -12.47
C ILE A 11 -24.33 -49.85 -12.59
N LEU A 12 -23.01 -49.57 -12.56
CA LEU A 12 -22.21 -48.64 -13.32
C LEU A 12 -22.92 -47.46 -14.03
N LEU A 13 -22.59 -46.24 -13.58
CA LEU A 13 -22.30 -45.14 -14.47
C LEU A 13 -21.18 -44.31 -13.84
N SER A 14 -20.05 -44.68 -14.18
CA SER A 14 -18.73 -44.15 -14.38
C SER A 14 -18.65 -42.64 -14.54
N ILE A 15 -17.83 -42.01 -13.70
CA ILE A 15 -16.61 -41.20 -14.08
C ILE A 15 -16.83 -40.30 -15.31
N ARG A 16 -17.15 -39.03 -15.05
CA ARG A 16 -16.73 -37.84 -15.80
C ARG A 16 -17.17 -36.58 -15.08
N ARG A 17 -16.46 -36.16 -14.03
CA ARG A 17 -16.43 -34.79 -13.47
C ARG A 17 -15.35 -34.68 -12.40
N ILE A 18 -14.10 -34.81 -12.80
CA ILE A 18 -12.93 -34.32 -12.04
C ILE A 18 -11.86 -34.03 -13.09
N ALA A 19 -11.87 -32.85 -13.66
CA ALA A 19 -10.75 -32.27 -14.40
C ALA A 19 -11.04 -30.81 -14.81
N LEU A 20 -11.44 -29.93 -13.87
CA LEU A 20 -11.57 -28.49 -14.14
C LEU A 20 -11.39 -27.62 -12.88
N LEU A 21 -10.63 -28.09 -11.90
CA LEU A 21 -10.31 -27.31 -10.69
C LEU A 21 -8.80 -27.28 -10.36
N ALA A 22 -7.94 -27.47 -11.36
CA ALA A 22 -6.48 -27.48 -11.15
C ALA A 22 -5.72 -26.37 -11.89
N CYS A 23 -6.39 -25.47 -12.63
CA CYS A 23 -5.71 -24.39 -13.35
C CYS A 23 -5.83 -22.99 -12.73
N ALA A 24 -6.70 -22.77 -11.74
CA ALA A 24 -6.82 -21.47 -11.08
C ALA A 24 -5.87 -21.29 -9.88
N GLY A 25 -5.22 -22.37 -9.41
CA GLY A 25 -4.28 -22.32 -8.27
C GLY A 25 -2.82 -22.08 -8.63
N ALA A 26 -2.45 -22.14 -9.92
CA ALA A 26 -1.04 -22.09 -10.32
C ALA A 26 -0.53 -20.67 -10.68
N LEU A 27 -1.42 -19.71 -10.93
CA LEU A 27 -1.04 -18.33 -11.26
C LEU A 27 -0.82 -17.43 -10.04
N GLY A 28 -1.34 -17.82 -8.87
CA GLY A 28 -1.14 -17.09 -7.61
C GLY A 28 0.17 -17.43 -6.87
N LEU A 29 0.84 -18.52 -7.22
CA LEU A 29 2.06 -18.97 -6.56
C LEU A 29 3.36 -18.45 -7.22
N ALA A 30 3.29 -17.94 -8.45
CA ALA A 30 4.48 -17.46 -9.17
C ALA A 30 4.94 -16.05 -8.71
N SER A 31 4.06 -15.21 -8.13
CA SER A 31 4.45 -13.87 -7.67
C SER A 31 5.16 -13.86 -6.31
N ALA A 32 4.92 -14.87 -5.46
CA ALA A 32 5.61 -15.00 -4.17
C ALA A 32 7.03 -15.58 -4.32
N ALA A 33 7.27 -16.41 -5.36
CA ALA A 33 8.54 -17.10 -5.51
C ALA A 33 9.69 -16.22 -6.05
N ALA A 34 9.37 -15.11 -6.73
CA ALA A 34 10.42 -14.24 -7.29
C ALA A 34 11.01 -13.24 -6.26
N GLN A 35 10.23 -12.87 -5.22
CA GLN A 35 10.73 -12.03 -4.12
C GLN A 35 11.52 -12.83 -3.07
N ASP A 36 11.28 -14.13 -2.95
CA ASP A 36 11.95 -14.99 -1.97
C ASP A 36 13.45 -15.25 -2.28
N ALA A 37 13.91 -15.07 -3.51
CA ALA A 37 15.29 -15.42 -3.88
C ALA A 37 16.34 -14.50 -3.25
N SER A 38 16.02 -13.23 -2.94
CA SER A 38 16.95 -12.31 -2.27
C SER A 38 16.93 -12.42 -0.74
N ASP A 39 15.85 -12.95 -0.18
CA ASP A 39 15.60 -12.96 1.27
C ASP A 39 15.89 -14.31 1.96
N THR A 40 15.98 -15.40 1.19
CA THR A 40 16.39 -16.73 1.73
C THR A 40 17.80 -16.73 2.31
N THR A 41 18.61 -15.71 2.03
CA THR A 41 19.97 -15.56 2.60
C THR A 41 19.97 -15.25 4.09
N ALA A 42 18.92 -14.62 4.63
CA ALA A 42 18.86 -14.23 6.04
C ALA A 42 18.65 -15.44 7.01
N GLY A 43 18.06 -16.53 6.53
CA GLY A 43 17.90 -17.79 7.28
C GLY A 43 16.86 -17.75 8.40
N ASP A 44 16.89 -18.78 9.25
CA ASP A 44 15.92 -18.97 10.33
C ASP A 44 16.17 -18.02 11.50
N ALA A 45 15.08 -17.63 12.16
CA ALA A 45 15.13 -16.88 13.41
C ALA A 45 15.55 -17.79 14.57
N VAL A 46 16.54 -17.35 15.34
CA VAL A 46 17.07 -18.07 16.49
C VAL A 46 17.07 -17.15 17.71
N VAL A 47 16.56 -17.65 18.83
CA VAL A 47 16.61 -16.98 20.12
C VAL A 47 17.59 -17.72 21.07
N ALA A 48 18.38 -16.95 21.80
CA ALA A 48 19.20 -17.44 22.89
C ALA A 48 18.99 -16.55 24.12
N LEU A 49 18.56 -17.14 25.24
CA LEU A 49 18.28 -16.43 26.47
C LEU A 49 19.43 -16.62 27.47
N ASN A 50 19.78 -15.57 28.20
CA ASN A 50 20.74 -15.58 29.29
C ASN A 50 20.01 -15.68 30.64
N GLY A 51 19.17 -16.71 30.79
CA GLY A 51 18.27 -16.83 31.94
C GLY A 51 17.26 -15.67 31.96
N GLN A 52 17.23 -14.91 33.06
CA GLN A 52 16.39 -13.72 33.23
C GLN A 52 17.13 -12.41 32.94
N SER A 53 18.41 -12.48 32.55
CA SER A 53 19.26 -11.28 32.37
C SER A 53 19.19 -10.69 30.95
N GLY A 54 18.32 -11.18 30.08
CA GLY A 54 18.20 -10.75 28.70
C GLY A 54 18.44 -11.87 27.69
N GLY A 55 18.83 -11.48 26.47
CA GLY A 55 19.03 -12.47 25.41
C GLY A 55 19.39 -11.88 24.06
N THR A 56 19.36 -12.75 23.06
CA THR A 56 19.54 -12.39 21.65
C THR A 56 18.44 -13.01 20.79
N LEU A 57 17.98 -12.26 19.80
CA LEU A 57 17.11 -12.74 18.74
C LEU A 57 17.79 -12.39 17.41
N GLN A 58 18.05 -13.39 16.55
CA GLN A 58 18.89 -13.18 15.38
C GLN A 58 18.58 -14.15 14.24
N ASN A 59 19.04 -13.76 13.07
CA ASN A 59 19.28 -14.63 11.91
C ASN A 59 20.65 -14.31 11.28
N ARG A 60 20.87 -14.58 9.99
CA ARG A 60 22.14 -14.29 9.33
C ARG A 60 22.35 -12.79 9.06
N SER A 61 21.28 -12.01 8.91
CA SER A 61 21.33 -10.60 8.51
C SER A 61 21.30 -9.63 9.68
N ILE A 62 20.52 -9.93 10.73
CA ILE A 62 20.23 -9.01 11.83
C ILE A 62 20.29 -9.71 13.18
N GLN A 63 20.67 -8.97 14.22
CA GLN A 63 20.65 -9.44 15.60
C GLN A 63 20.14 -8.33 16.52
N ALA A 64 19.15 -8.63 17.36
CA ALA A 64 18.83 -7.85 18.55
C ALA A 64 19.52 -8.45 19.76
N VAL A 65 20.02 -7.59 20.65
CA VAL A 65 20.58 -7.95 21.95
C VAL A 65 19.91 -7.06 22.98
N TRP A 66 19.33 -7.65 24.01
CA TRP A 66 18.75 -6.89 25.12
C TRP A 66 19.25 -7.39 26.45
N GLU A 67 19.25 -6.48 27.43
CA GLU A 67 19.71 -6.76 28.78
C GLU A 67 18.65 -6.37 29.80
N ILE A 68 18.49 -7.22 30.81
CA ILE A 68 17.66 -6.97 31.99
C ILE A 68 18.56 -6.96 33.21
N HIS A 69 18.52 -5.89 33.97
CA HIS A 69 19.30 -5.71 35.18
C HIS A 69 18.40 -5.29 36.33
N ASP A 70 18.47 -6.01 37.45
CA ASP A 70 17.63 -5.78 38.64
C ASP A 70 16.11 -5.70 38.29
N GLY A 71 15.65 -6.57 37.38
CA GLY A 71 14.26 -6.61 36.93
C GLY A 71 13.85 -5.47 35.96
N HIS A 72 14.80 -4.70 35.45
CA HIS A 72 14.56 -3.60 34.50
C HIS A 72 15.18 -3.86 33.15
N LEU A 73 14.47 -3.57 32.08
CA LEU A 73 14.98 -3.58 30.71
C LEU A 73 15.91 -2.40 30.54
N ARG A 74 17.22 -2.66 30.32
CA ARG A 74 18.25 -1.60 30.34
C ARG A 74 18.80 -1.21 28.98
N ALA A 75 18.87 -2.14 28.07
CA ALA A 75 19.42 -1.90 26.75
C ALA A 75 18.70 -2.71 25.69
N LEU A 76 18.60 -2.14 24.50
CA LEU A 76 18.26 -2.84 23.27
C LEU A 76 19.22 -2.35 22.19
N ALA A 77 20.04 -3.27 21.67
CA ALA A 77 20.97 -2.97 20.58
C ALA A 77 20.64 -3.82 19.37
N ILE A 78 20.74 -3.24 18.18
CA ILE A 78 20.54 -3.94 16.91
C ILE A 78 21.83 -3.91 16.12
N ARG A 79 22.23 -5.07 15.65
CA ARG A 79 23.44 -5.28 14.87
C ARG A 79 23.11 -5.71 13.44
N ASN A 80 23.73 -5.06 12.48
CA ASN A 80 23.79 -5.48 11.09
C ASN A 80 24.90 -6.55 10.93
N LYS A 81 24.52 -7.80 10.71
CA LYS A 81 25.47 -8.93 10.62
C LYS A 81 26.13 -9.04 9.25
N ALA A 82 25.65 -8.34 8.25
CA ALA A 82 26.32 -8.24 6.95
C ALA A 82 27.62 -7.40 7.03
N LEU A 83 27.76 -6.57 8.07
CA LEU A 83 28.95 -5.79 8.33
C LEU A 83 29.88 -6.50 9.32
N GLN A 84 31.20 -6.31 9.18
CA GLN A 84 32.15 -6.82 10.18
C GLN A 84 31.88 -6.21 11.56
N SER A 85 32.00 -6.99 12.61
CA SER A 85 31.64 -6.57 13.98
C SER A 85 32.36 -5.30 14.47
N ALA A 86 33.59 -5.09 14.00
CA ALA A 86 34.40 -3.93 14.35
C ALA A 86 34.18 -2.72 13.43
N SER A 87 33.31 -2.86 12.41
CA SER A 87 33.04 -1.73 11.48
C SER A 87 32.26 -0.63 12.22
N PRO A 88 32.66 0.64 12.09
CA PRO A 88 31.84 1.75 12.57
C PRO A 88 30.44 1.66 11.99
N GLY A 89 29.40 1.82 12.83
CA GLY A 89 28.01 1.73 12.40
C GLY A 89 27.47 0.31 12.17
N ALA A 90 28.18 -0.76 12.57
CA ALA A 90 27.67 -2.12 12.53
C ALA A 90 26.59 -2.40 13.59
N THR A 91 26.51 -1.59 14.64
CA THR A 91 25.56 -1.71 15.74
C THR A 91 24.99 -0.36 16.10
N VAL A 92 23.70 -0.31 16.35
CA VAL A 92 23.00 0.83 16.93
C VAL A 92 22.36 0.43 18.24
N ALA A 93 22.32 1.33 19.21
CA ALA A 93 21.63 1.13 20.49
C ALA A 93 20.43 2.08 20.55
N LEU A 94 19.28 1.58 21.00
CA LEU A 94 18.17 2.41 21.38
C LEU A 94 18.44 2.97 22.79
N GLY A 95 18.20 4.27 22.98
CA GLY A 95 18.38 4.93 24.27
C GLY A 95 17.36 4.46 25.30
N GLU A 96 16.11 4.31 24.86
CA GLU A 96 15.03 3.63 25.58
C GLU A 96 14.37 2.62 24.64
N PRO A 97 14.05 1.41 25.09
CA PRO A 97 13.29 0.46 24.29
C PRO A 97 11.91 1.00 23.90
N PHE A 98 11.26 1.71 24.82
CA PHE A 98 10.03 2.48 24.63
C PHE A 98 9.85 3.48 25.78
N SER A 99 8.96 4.44 25.59
CA SER A 99 8.42 5.28 26.66
C SER A 99 6.92 5.49 26.50
N ILE A 100 6.24 5.68 27.61
CA ILE A 100 4.79 5.89 27.69
C ILE A 100 4.58 7.26 28.36
N GLU A 101 3.84 8.15 27.71
CA GLU A 101 3.49 9.44 28.28
C GLU A 101 2.06 9.44 28.78
N LEU A 102 1.87 9.83 30.06
CA LEU A 102 0.58 9.97 30.69
C LEU A 102 0.31 11.45 30.99
N LYS A 103 -0.91 11.91 30.76
CA LYS A 103 -1.34 13.31 30.99
C LYS A 103 -1.12 13.77 32.44
N ASP A 104 -1.25 12.84 33.39
CA ASP A 104 -1.18 13.10 34.83
C ASP A 104 0.14 12.72 35.50
N ALA A 105 1.04 12.00 34.81
CA ALA A 105 2.27 11.47 35.38
C ALA A 105 3.52 11.72 34.52
N GLY A 106 3.37 12.36 33.36
CA GLY A 106 4.49 12.60 32.42
C GLY A 106 5.05 11.32 31.80
N VAL A 107 6.33 11.37 31.44
CA VAL A 107 6.99 10.28 30.67
C VAL A 107 7.49 9.18 31.60
N LEU A 108 7.01 7.97 31.37
CA LEU A 108 7.45 6.73 31.99
C LEU A 108 8.35 5.97 31.02
N ARG A 109 9.61 5.85 31.37
CA ARG A 109 10.59 5.13 30.54
C ARG A 109 10.48 3.63 30.73
N GLY A 110 10.60 2.86 29.65
CA GLY A 110 10.59 1.40 29.69
C GLY A 110 11.63 0.83 30.67
N SER A 111 12.82 1.48 30.76
CA SER A 111 13.88 1.13 31.69
C SER A 111 13.57 1.40 33.17
N ALA A 112 12.51 2.13 33.47
CA ALA A 112 12.04 2.40 34.85
C ALA A 112 10.90 1.44 35.27
N LEU A 113 10.31 0.70 34.35
CA LEU A 113 9.24 -0.27 34.60
C LEU A 113 9.82 -1.63 35.01
N LEU A 114 9.02 -2.44 35.70
CA LEU A 114 9.45 -3.74 36.21
C LEU A 114 9.07 -4.86 35.23
N VAL A 115 10.07 -5.62 34.80
CA VAL A 115 9.86 -6.90 34.13
C VAL A 115 9.34 -7.90 35.18
N SER A 116 8.22 -8.54 34.90
CA SER A 116 7.56 -9.48 35.81
C SER A 116 7.38 -10.84 35.17
N GLY A 117 7.56 -11.89 35.99
CA GLY A 117 7.41 -13.26 35.54
C GLY A 117 8.54 -13.78 34.62
N PRO A 118 8.41 -15.00 34.13
CA PRO A 118 9.35 -15.58 33.18
C PRO A 118 9.19 -15.00 31.77
N VAL A 119 10.29 -14.97 31.03
CA VAL A 119 10.24 -14.70 29.58
C VAL A 119 9.41 -15.76 28.87
N ASN A 120 8.56 -15.36 27.96
CA ASN A 120 7.82 -16.26 27.07
C ASN A 120 8.41 -16.20 25.66
N VAL A 121 8.70 -17.37 25.09
CA VAL A 121 9.19 -17.52 23.71
C VAL A 121 8.13 -18.27 22.91
N GLU A 122 7.52 -17.56 21.98
CA GLU A 122 6.52 -18.11 21.07
C GLU A 122 7.15 -18.49 19.73
N GLN A 123 6.90 -19.71 19.28
CA GLN A 123 7.23 -20.15 17.93
C GLN A 123 6.07 -19.81 17.01
N LEU A 124 6.30 -18.96 16.04
CA LEU A 124 5.28 -18.54 15.08
C LEU A 124 5.19 -19.56 13.96
N ALA A 125 4.05 -20.24 13.86
CA ALA A 125 3.77 -21.12 12.73
C ALA A 125 3.45 -20.29 11.47
N PRO A 126 3.83 -20.77 10.27
CA PRO A 126 3.42 -20.12 9.02
C PRO A 126 1.91 -20.29 8.78
N ASN A 127 1.26 -19.22 8.34
CA ASN A 127 -0.14 -19.23 7.90
C ASN A 127 -0.20 -18.95 6.39
N PRO A 128 -0.23 -19.98 5.51
CA PRO A 128 -0.23 -19.79 4.05
C PRO A 128 -1.41 -18.95 3.50
N SER A 129 -2.51 -18.87 4.26
CA SER A 129 -3.71 -18.12 3.88
C SER A 129 -3.73 -16.68 4.39
N ALA A 130 -2.73 -16.24 5.14
CA ALA A 130 -2.67 -14.89 5.65
C ALA A 130 -2.57 -13.87 4.49
N SER A 131 -3.19 -12.72 4.63
CA SER A 131 -3.05 -11.62 3.66
C SER A 131 -1.64 -11.04 3.71
N ARG A 132 -1.08 -10.81 4.89
CA ARG A 132 0.29 -10.33 5.07
C ARG A 132 1.31 -11.41 4.70
N ALA A 133 2.28 -11.06 3.85
CA ALA A 133 3.29 -12.02 3.43
C ALA A 133 4.18 -12.50 4.58
N SER A 134 4.49 -11.62 5.55
CA SER A 134 5.28 -12.00 6.74
C SER A 134 4.64 -13.13 7.54
N GLU A 135 3.32 -13.17 7.66
CA GLU A 135 2.60 -14.18 8.43
C GLU A 135 2.60 -15.57 7.76
N ARG A 136 2.92 -15.63 6.47
CA ARG A 136 3.10 -16.89 5.72
C ARG A 136 4.41 -17.59 6.03
N LEU A 137 5.29 -16.97 6.82
CA LEU A 137 6.62 -17.46 7.17
C LEU A 137 6.68 -17.81 8.66
N PRO A 138 7.44 -18.84 9.04
CA PRO A 138 7.69 -19.13 10.45
C PRO A 138 8.55 -18.04 11.10
N GLY A 139 8.57 -18.00 12.41
CA GLY A 139 9.37 -17.04 13.15
C GLY A 139 9.38 -17.29 14.65
N VAL A 140 9.93 -16.34 15.37
CA VAL A 140 10.00 -16.36 16.84
C VAL A 140 9.60 -14.99 17.38
N THR A 141 8.78 -14.98 18.42
CA THR A 141 8.53 -13.80 19.25
C THR A 141 8.98 -14.06 20.67
N VAL A 142 9.65 -13.07 21.26
CA VAL A 142 10.06 -13.09 22.67
C VAL A 142 9.24 -12.03 23.40
N HIS A 143 8.53 -12.43 24.44
CA HIS A 143 7.62 -11.59 25.23
C HIS A 143 8.14 -11.37 26.64
N TYR A 144 8.02 -10.15 27.12
CA TYR A 144 8.25 -9.77 28.50
C TYR A 144 7.03 -9.03 29.05
N ALA A 145 6.44 -9.58 30.12
CA ALA A 145 5.42 -8.88 30.87
C ALA A 145 6.09 -7.76 31.68
N ILE A 146 5.51 -6.58 31.63
CA ILE A 146 6.02 -5.36 32.27
C ILE A 146 4.91 -4.75 33.11
N ASN A 147 5.25 -4.39 34.36
CA ASN A 147 4.31 -3.76 35.28
C ASN A 147 4.71 -2.31 35.60
N ASP A 148 3.73 -1.44 35.64
CA ASP A 148 3.86 -0.14 36.26
C ASP A 148 3.88 -0.30 37.79
N PRO A 149 4.92 0.19 38.49
CA PRO A 149 4.96 0.10 39.96
C PRO A 149 3.78 0.77 40.68
N ALA A 150 3.11 1.74 40.03
CA ALA A 150 1.93 2.39 40.58
C ALA A 150 0.63 1.61 40.28
N GLY A 151 0.67 0.50 39.53
CA GLY A 151 -0.48 -0.36 39.23
C GLY A 151 -1.52 0.27 38.28
N ARG A 152 -1.17 1.30 37.52
CA ARG A 152 -2.09 1.97 36.59
C ARG A 152 -2.34 1.13 35.33
N PHE A 153 -1.33 0.36 34.89
CA PHE A 153 -1.39 -0.51 33.72
C PHE A 153 -0.40 -1.68 33.87
N HIS A 154 -0.58 -2.67 33.02
CA HIS A 154 0.46 -3.63 32.68
C HIS A 154 0.70 -3.59 31.17
N ALA A 155 1.88 -4.04 30.73
CA ALA A 155 2.22 -4.07 29.33
C ALA A 155 2.90 -5.41 28.97
N ASP A 156 2.76 -5.80 27.72
CA ASP A 156 3.58 -6.84 27.08
C ASP A 156 4.52 -6.16 26.07
N TRP A 157 5.82 -6.32 26.25
CA TRP A 157 6.82 -5.87 25.29
C TRP A 157 7.40 -7.07 24.57
N ALA A 158 7.36 -7.06 23.25
CA ALA A 158 7.77 -8.18 22.43
C ALA A 158 8.73 -7.81 21.31
N LEU A 159 9.62 -8.73 20.95
CA LEU A 159 10.48 -8.67 19.77
C LEU A 159 10.16 -9.83 18.86
N THR A 160 9.84 -9.55 17.60
CA THR A 160 9.47 -10.53 16.58
C THR A 160 10.47 -10.53 15.44
N LEU A 161 10.94 -11.73 15.08
CA LEU A 161 11.76 -11.96 13.89
C LEU A 161 11.19 -13.16 13.11
N ARG A 162 10.86 -12.96 11.85
CA ARG A 162 10.42 -14.03 10.96
C ARG A 162 11.55 -14.49 10.04
N GLN A 163 11.44 -15.70 9.56
CA GLN A 163 12.41 -16.30 8.64
C GLN A 163 12.68 -15.39 7.45
N GLY A 164 13.95 -15.23 7.07
CA GLY A 164 14.37 -14.43 5.93
C GLY A 164 14.25 -12.93 6.11
N SER A 165 13.83 -12.39 7.26
CA SER A 165 13.71 -10.97 7.49
C SER A 165 15.04 -10.28 7.75
N SER A 166 15.26 -9.11 7.17
CA SER A 166 16.36 -8.19 7.48
C SER A 166 15.96 -7.13 8.52
N TYR A 167 14.85 -7.35 9.25
CA TYR A 167 14.31 -6.43 10.26
C TYR A 167 13.74 -7.18 11.44
N ILE A 168 13.69 -6.51 12.57
CA ILE A 168 13.03 -6.95 13.81
C ILE A 168 11.91 -5.96 14.12
N ARG A 169 10.73 -6.48 14.44
CA ARG A 169 9.61 -5.67 14.92
C ARG A 169 9.58 -5.67 16.44
N GLN A 170 9.38 -4.51 17.01
CA GLN A 170 9.10 -4.28 18.41
C GLN A 170 7.61 -4.03 18.58
N ILE A 171 6.95 -4.76 19.47
CA ILE A 171 5.51 -4.64 19.73
C ILE A 171 5.33 -4.32 21.22
N LEU A 172 4.48 -3.33 21.51
CA LEU A 172 4.11 -2.94 22.87
C LEU A 172 2.60 -2.96 22.99
N THR A 173 2.08 -3.84 23.84
CA THR A 173 0.65 -3.88 24.18
C THR A 173 0.49 -3.32 25.59
N ILE A 174 -0.27 -2.24 25.75
CA ILE A 174 -0.54 -1.59 27.03
C ILE A 174 -1.98 -1.89 27.42
N THR A 175 -2.20 -2.46 28.60
CA THR A 175 -3.54 -2.75 29.14
C THR A 175 -3.79 -1.90 30.38
N ALA A 176 -4.81 -1.07 30.32
CA ALA A 176 -5.22 -0.26 31.47
C ALA A 176 -5.68 -1.13 32.66
N GLY A 177 -5.40 -0.70 33.88
CA GLY A 177 -5.89 -1.34 35.08
C GLY A 177 -7.38 -1.10 35.30
N ASP A 178 -7.81 -1.03 36.58
CA ASP A 178 -9.21 -0.86 36.97
C ASP A 178 -9.80 0.54 36.64
N LYS A 179 -8.95 1.47 36.17
CA LYS A 179 -9.34 2.83 35.77
C LYS A 179 -8.86 3.12 34.36
N PRO A 180 -9.53 4.03 33.64
CA PRO A 180 -9.02 4.50 32.35
C PRO A 180 -7.59 5.06 32.51
N LEU A 181 -6.70 4.67 31.59
CA LEU A 181 -5.32 5.15 31.55
C LEU A 181 -5.26 6.43 30.69
N PRO A 182 -4.88 7.59 31.25
CA PRO A 182 -4.86 8.87 30.53
C PRO A 182 -3.62 8.98 29.64
N LEU A 183 -3.49 8.08 28.67
CA LEU A 183 -2.40 8.03 27.71
C LEU A 183 -2.38 9.31 26.86
N SER A 184 -1.20 9.93 26.72
CA SER A 184 -0.97 11.06 25.79
C SER A 184 0.00 10.74 24.68
N GLY A 185 0.87 9.74 24.85
CA GLY A 185 1.79 9.35 23.79
C GLY A 185 2.58 8.07 24.10
N VAL A 186 3.14 7.50 23.04
CA VAL A 186 4.07 6.36 23.10
C VAL A 186 5.22 6.63 22.15
N SER A 187 6.45 6.49 22.63
CA SER A 187 7.66 6.49 21.77
C SER A 187 8.27 5.10 21.79
N MET A 188 8.61 4.57 20.61
CA MET A 188 9.23 3.23 20.47
C MET A 188 10.57 3.26 19.73
N ILE A 189 10.97 4.41 19.20
CA ILE A 189 12.27 4.63 18.60
C ILE A 189 12.89 5.86 19.29
N ASP A 190 14.01 5.64 19.96
CA ASP A 190 14.92 6.66 20.50
C ASP A 190 16.33 6.17 20.24
N VAL A 191 16.96 6.66 19.19
CA VAL A 191 18.24 6.16 18.70
C VAL A 191 19.25 7.28 18.51
N ARG A 192 20.50 7.03 18.90
CA ARG A 192 21.64 7.89 18.60
C ARG A 192 22.54 7.22 17.59
N ALA A 193 22.69 7.84 16.44
CA ALA A 193 23.55 7.32 15.38
C ALA A 193 24.11 8.46 14.52
N PRO A 194 25.40 8.42 14.16
CA PRO A 194 25.98 9.38 13.24
C PRO A 194 25.24 9.38 11.89
N GLY A 195 24.88 10.56 11.39
CA GLY A 195 24.21 10.72 10.10
C GLY A 195 22.75 10.28 10.09
N ILE A 196 22.12 10.18 11.26
CA ILE A 196 20.67 9.91 11.32
C ILE A 196 19.89 11.03 10.65
N ALA A 197 18.92 10.66 9.84
CA ALA A 197 18.10 11.58 9.06
C ALA A 197 16.68 11.06 8.88
N LEU A 198 15.74 11.99 8.67
CA LEU A 198 14.39 11.68 8.20
C LEU A 198 14.44 11.22 6.74
N ALA A 199 13.75 10.14 6.43
CA ALA A 199 13.59 9.65 5.06
C ALA A 199 12.37 10.27 4.33
N GLY A 200 11.82 11.33 4.88
CA GLY A 200 10.70 12.10 4.33
C GLY A 200 10.43 13.34 5.16
N THR A 201 9.44 14.13 4.71
CA THR A 201 9.05 15.41 5.34
C THR A 201 7.63 15.38 5.91
N VAL A 202 7.00 14.22 5.92
CA VAL A 202 5.60 14.03 6.33
C VAL A 202 5.50 13.21 7.61
N LYS A 203 4.33 13.23 8.26
CA LYS A 203 4.02 12.33 9.37
C LYS A 203 4.24 10.87 8.97
N GLY A 204 4.67 10.03 9.91
CA GLY A 204 5.00 8.64 9.63
C GLY A 204 6.23 8.44 8.73
N SER A 205 7.09 9.44 8.58
CA SER A 205 8.36 9.28 7.86
C SER A 205 9.31 8.40 8.65
N PRO A 206 9.94 7.38 8.03
CA PRO A 206 10.99 6.60 8.66
C PRO A 206 12.25 7.41 8.92
N LEU A 207 13.08 6.90 9.82
CA LEU A 207 14.45 7.38 10.07
C LEU A 207 15.45 6.45 9.39
N THR A 208 16.58 6.99 8.95
CA THR A 208 17.71 6.21 8.41
C THR A 208 19.02 6.64 9.04
N ALA A 209 19.95 5.70 9.24
CA ALA A 209 21.31 5.98 9.68
C ALA A 209 22.26 4.93 9.09
N GLY A 210 23.13 5.33 8.15
CA GLY A 210 23.98 4.39 7.42
C GLY A 210 23.17 3.28 6.76
N ASN A 211 23.38 2.04 7.19
CA ASN A 211 22.67 0.86 6.68
C ASN A 211 21.50 0.41 7.58
N PHE A 212 20.97 1.29 8.42
CA PHE A 212 19.79 1.03 9.25
C PHE A 212 18.62 1.90 8.84
N PHE A 213 17.41 1.33 8.98
CA PHE A 213 16.17 2.08 8.96
C PHE A 213 15.36 1.81 10.24
N PHE A 214 14.58 2.81 10.64
CA PHE A 214 13.75 2.77 11.83
C PHE A 214 12.39 3.37 11.49
N GLY A 215 11.34 2.85 12.11
CA GLY A 215 10.01 3.42 11.94
C GLY A 215 9.08 3.04 13.07
N PHE A 216 8.23 3.98 13.48
CA PHE A 216 7.03 3.68 14.23
C PHE A 216 5.96 3.31 13.20
N GLU A 217 5.40 2.11 13.27
CA GLU A 217 4.54 1.51 12.23
C GLU A 217 3.12 2.10 12.22
N SER A 218 3.05 3.44 12.18
CA SER A 218 1.80 4.20 12.07
C SER A 218 1.99 5.40 11.14
N PRO A 219 1.08 5.65 10.20
CA PRO A 219 1.13 6.85 9.36
C PRO A 219 0.86 8.14 10.17
N LEU A 220 0.31 8.01 11.38
CA LEU A 220 -0.01 9.14 12.27
C LEU A 220 1.14 9.49 13.22
N SER A 221 2.22 8.68 13.22
CA SER A 221 3.39 8.92 14.06
C SER A 221 4.18 10.15 13.62
N GLU A 222 4.93 10.71 14.53
CA GLU A 222 5.87 11.80 14.25
C GLU A 222 7.31 11.34 14.48
N SER A 223 8.17 11.66 13.54
CA SER A 223 9.61 11.41 13.66
C SER A 223 10.36 12.73 13.67
N SER A 224 11.37 12.84 14.53
CA SER A 224 12.21 14.02 14.65
C SER A 224 13.68 13.67 14.77
N VAL A 225 14.54 14.58 14.33
CA VAL A 225 15.99 14.44 14.45
C VAL A 225 16.57 15.71 15.05
N VAL A 226 17.33 15.56 16.14
CA VAL A 226 18.08 16.65 16.79
C VAL A 226 19.52 16.21 17.00
N GLY A 227 20.43 16.79 16.24
CA GLY A 227 21.84 16.39 16.24
C GLY A 227 22.00 14.95 15.71
N ASP A 228 22.47 14.07 16.57
CA ASP A 228 22.67 12.63 16.30
C ASP A 228 21.56 11.74 16.85
N ARG A 229 20.49 12.34 17.41
CA ARG A 229 19.37 11.62 18.02
C ARG A 229 18.15 11.69 17.13
N GLY A 230 17.56 10.51 16.84
CA GLY A 230 16.27 10.36 16.19
C GLY A 230 15.26 9.75 17.14
N VAL A 231 14.04 10.28 17.11
CA VAL A 231 12.90 9.81 17.91
C VAL A 231 11.71 9.62 16.98
N SER A 232 10.94 8.53 17.20
CA SER A 232 9.64 8.36 16.57
C SER A 232 8.60 8.01 17.63
N GLU A 233 7.49 8.75 17.62
CA GLU A 233 6.45 8.67 18.64
C GLU A 233 5.05 8.81 18.02
N SER A 234 4.05 8.36 18.73
CA SER A 234 2.65 8.50 18.39
C SER A 234 1.92 9.18 19.54
N GLU A 235 1.19 10.23 19.25
CA GLU A 235 0.29 10.89 20.20
C GLU A 235 -1.02 10.12 20.35
N SER A 236 -1.62 10.17 21.53
CA SER A 236 -2.96 9.64 21.81
C SER A 236 -3.86 10.75 22.35
N GLY A 237 -4.98 10.99 21.69
CA GLY A 237 -5.99 11.96 22.12
C GLY A 237 -6.97 11.41 23.13
N VAL A 238 -7.14 10.08 23.20
CA VAL A 238 -8.12 9.38 24.04
C VAL A 238 -7.46 8.46 25.06
N PRO A 239 -8.02 8.31 26.27
CA PRO A 239 -7.51 7.36 27.27
C PRO A 239 -7.80 5.92 26.84
N ILE A 240 -6.95 4.97 27.24
CA ILE A 240 -7.28 3.55 27.18
C ILE A 240 -8.32 3.27 28.26
N ALA A 241 -9.50 2.77 27.90
CA ALA A 241 -10.57 2.47 28.84
C ALA A 241 -10.14 1.37 29.84
N ALA A 242 -10.74 1.37 31.03
CA ALA A 242 -10.41 0.40 32.07
C ALA A 242 -10.50 -1.04 31.56
N GLY A 243 -9.44 -1.84 31.79
CA GLY A 243 -9.32 -3.21 31.32
C GLY A 243 -9.16 -3.41 29.81
N GLN A 244 -9.12 -2.33 29.02
CA GLN A 244 -8.88 -2.40 27.57
C GLN A 244 -7.40 -2.24 27.25
N SER A 245 -7.02 -2.70 26.03
CA SER A 245 -5.64 -2.67 25.57
C SER A 245 -5.49 -1.83 24.31
N ALA A 246 -4.33 -1.20 24.17
CA ALA A 246 -3.86 -0.60 22.93
C ALA A 246 -2.51 -1.20 22.54
N GLN A 247 -2.29 -1.42 21.25
CA GLN A 247 -1.06 -2.01 20.72
C GLN A 247 -0.34 -1.02 19.81
N TYR A 248 0.96 -0.93 19.96
CA TYR A 248 1.87 -0.11 19.18
C TYR A 248 2.99 -0.99 18.62
N SER A 249 3.51 -0.64 17.46
CA SER A 249 4.63 -1.35 16.87
C SER A 249 5.65 -0.43 16.21
N ALA A 250 6.88 -0.90 16.20
CA ALA A 250 8.00 -0.23 15.55
C ALA A 250 8.93 -1.25 14.90
N VAL A 251 9.67 -0.81 13.90
CA VAL A 251 10.64 -1.63 13.18
C VAL A 251 12.04 -1.05 13.31
N VAL A 252 13.01 -1.94 13.41
CA VAL A 252 14.43 -1.66 13.15
C VAL A 252 14.93 -2.66 12.13
N GLY A 253 15.39 -2.18 10.99
CA GLY A 253 15.87 -3.02 9.91
C GLY A 253 17.27 -2.64 9.43
N VAL A 254 17.85 -3.55 8.66
CA VAL A 254 19.20 -3.40 8.09
C VAL A 254 19.16 -3.59 6.58
N ALA A 255 20.04 -2.86 5.90
CA ALA A 255 20.19 -2.93 4.46
C ALA A 255 21.64 -3.28 4.08
N PRO A 256 21.87 -3.98 2.96
CA PRO A 256 23.19 -4.00 2.32
C PRO A 256 23.60 -2.59 1.87
N ALA A 257 24.90 -2.36 1.68
CA ALA A 257 25.40 -1.08 1.20
C ALA A 257 24.74 -0.68 -0.13
N GLY A 258 24.24 0.57 -0.21
CA GLY A 258 23.57 1.09 -1.41
C GLY A 258 22.15 0.51 -1.70
N GLN A 259 21.59 -0.32 -0.81
CA GLN A 259 20.32 -0.99 -1.03
C GLN A 259 19.21 -0.57 -0.05
N MET A 260 19.30 0.64 0.52
CA MET A 260 18.36 1.10 1.54
C MET A 260 16.91 1.10 1.06
N ARG A 261 16.63 1.67 -0.11
CA ARG A 261 15.27 1.72 -0.67
C ARG A 261 14.70 0.32 -0.87
N ARG A 262 15.47 -0.59 -1.48
CA ARG A 262 15.01 -1.96 -1.77
C ARG A 262 14.83 -2.78 -0.50
N ALA A 263 15.73 -2.65 0.49
CA ALA A 263 15.59 -3.33 1.77
C ALA A 263 14.35 -2.84 2.54
N PHE A 264 14.08 -1.54 2.50
CA PHE A 264 12.87 -0.97 3.10
C PHE A 264 11.61 -1.39 2.33
N LEU A 265 11.65 -1.39 0.99
CA LEU A 265 10.56 -1.90 0.17
C LEU A 265 10.25 -3.37 0.49
N ALA A 266 11.27 -4.22 0.60
CA ALA A 266 11.08 -5.63 0.97
C ALA A 266 10.41 -5.79 2.35
N TYR A 267 10.76 -4.94 3.31
CA TYR A 267 10.05 -4.89 4.60
C TYR A 267 8.58 -4.49 4.41
N ILE A 268 8.29 -3.41 3.69
CA ILE A 268 6.92 -2.97 3.45
C ILE A 268 6.11 -4.06 2.71
N GLU A 269 6.65 -4.67 1.67
CA GLU A 269 5.96 -5.73 0.91
C GLU A 269 5.64 -6.98 1.76
N ARG A 270 6.41 -7.24 2.82
CA ARG A 270 6.12 -8.31 3.77
C ARG A 270 5.06 -7.94 4.81
N GLU A 271 5.08 -6.70 5.30
CA GLU A 271 4.23 -6.25 6.42
C GLU A 271 2.98 -5.50 6.00
N ARG A 272 2.85 -5.08 4.74
CA ARG A 272 1.66 -4.40 4.25
C ARG A 272 0.41 -5.29 4.30
N ALA A 273 -0.76 -4.66 4.31
CA ALA A 273 -2.05 -5.34 4.44
C ALA A 273 -2.27 -6.42 3.37
N HIS A 274 -1.85 -6.16 2.15
CA HIS A 274 -1.83 -7.11 1.05
C HIS A 274 -0.59 -6.85 0.19
N PRO A 275 0.22 -7.87 -0.18
CA PRO A 275 1.35 -7.71 -1.09
C PRO A 275 0.96 -7.06 -2.41
N TYR A 276 1.94 -6.41 -3.06
CA TYR A 276 1.74 -5.82 -4.38
C TYR A 276 1.06 -6.79 -5.35
N ARG A 277 0.05 -6.28 -6.06
CA ARG A 277 -0.66 -6.97 -7.15
C ARG A 277 -1.13 -5.93 -8.15
N THR A 278 -1.07 -6.21 -9.42
CA THR A 278 -1.71 -5.38 -10.43
C THR A 278 -3.22 -5.43 -10.22
N PHE A 279 -3.87 -4.27 -10.21
CA PHE A 279 -5.30 -4.14 -9.99
C PHE A 279 -5.89 -3.19 -11.03
N LEU A 280 -6.37 -3.75 -12.13
CA LEU A 280 -6.93 -3.02 -13.26
C LEU A 280 -8.43 -2.77 -13.04
N HIS A 281 -8.84 -1.50 -13.04
CA HIS A 281 -10.24 -1.17 -12.85
C HIS A 281 -10.76 -0.05 -13.77
N TYR A 282 -12.05 -0.10 -14.08
CA TYR A 282 -12.81 1.02 -14.61
C TYR A 282 -13.22 1.94 -13.46
N ASN A 283 -13.20 3.26 -13.70
CA ASN A 283 -13.74 4.26 -12.78
C ASN A 283 -14.74 5.16 -13.52
N SER A 284 -15.92 5.32 -12.94
CA SER A 284 -17.03 6.01 -13.58
C SER A 284 -16.95 7.55 -13.52
N TRP A 285 -15.98 8.15 -12.79
CA TRP A 285 -15.96 9.58 -12.49
C TRP A 285 -16.08 10.47 -13.73
N PHE A 286 -15.14 10.42 -14.65
CA PHE A 286 -15.17 11.26 -15.87
C PHE A 286 -16.03 10.69 -17.00
N ASP A 287 -16.61 9.51 -16.84
CA ASP A 287 -17.44 8.90 -17.86
C ASP A 287 -18.93 9.17 -17.63
N ILE A 288 -19.56 8.50 -16.67
CA ILE A 288 -21.00 8.65 -16.37
C ILE A 288 -21.29 9.48 -15.11
N GLY A 289 -20.34 9.60 -14.18
CA GLY A 289 -20.43 10.38 -12.94
C GLY A 289 -20.20 11.88 -13.13
N TYR A 290 -19.12 12.40 -12.60
CA TYR A 290 -18.64 13.79 -12.61
C TYR A 290 -19.65 14.76 -11.98
N GLY A 291 -19.95 14.49 -10.69
CA GLY A 291 -20.89 15.31 -9.90
C GLY A 291 -22.36 15.18 -10.29
N ASN A 292 -22.70 14.26 -11.19
CA ASN A 292 -24.08 13.97 -11.58
C ASN A 292 -24.44 12.52 -11.24
N PRO A 293 -25.68 12.29 -10.76
CA PRO A 293 -26.18 10.93 -10.61
C PRO A 293 -26.23 10.23 -11.97
N TYR A 294 -25.82 8.96 -11.99
CA TYR A 294 -25.94 8.08 -13.15
C TYR A 294 -26.95 6.98 -12.86
N THR A 295 -27.43 6.31 -13.88
CA THR A 295 -28.43 5.26 -13.76
C THR A 295 -27.81 3.87 -13.63
N GLN A 296 -28.56 2.91 -13.09
CA GLN A 296 -28.16 1.52 -13.06
C GLN A 296 -27.90 0.94 -14.47
N GLU A 297 -28.69 1.39 -15.46
CA GLU A 297 -28.55 0.98 -16.86
C GLU A 297 -27.22 1.45 -17.46
N GLU A 298 -26.85 2.72 -17.24
CA GLU A 298 -25.54 3.24 -17.66
C GLU A 298 -24.39 2.46 -17.02
N ALA A 299 -24.50 2.12 -15.75
CA ALA A 299 -23.49 1.32 -15.05
C ALA A 299 -23.38 -0.10 -15.63
N LEU A 300 -24.50 -0.77 -15.93
CA LEU A 300 -24.54 -2.08 -16.59
C LEU A 300 -23.94 -2.04 -17.99
N ASP A 301 -24.29 -1.00 -18.79
CA ASP A 301 -23.72 -0.81 -20.12
C ASP A 301 -22.18 -0.73 -20.09
N ARG A 302 -21.61 -0.06 -19.10
CA ARG A 302 -20.15 0.02 -18.94
C ARG A 302 -19.52 -1.32 -18.60
N ILE A 303 -20.15 -2.11 -17.71
CA ILE A 303 -19.67 -3.46 -17.40
C ILE A 303 -19.61 -4.30 -18.68
N HIS A 304 -20.68 -4.31 -19.46
CA HIS A 304 -20.76 -5.11 -20.70
C HIS A 304 -19.78 -4.59 -21.76
N ALA A 305 -19.67 -3.26 -21.96
CA ALA A 305 -18.76 -2.70 -22.95
C ALA A 305 -17.28 -3.06 -22.68
N PHE A 306 -16.83 -2.91 -21.44
CA PHE A 306 -15.46 -3.30 -21.07
C PHE A 306 -15.28 -4.83 -21.07
N GLY A 307 -16.31 -5.58 -20.61
CA GLY A 307 -16.30 -7.03 -20.65
C GLY A 307 -16.16 -7.56 -22.08
N ASP A 308 -16.88 -7.01 -23.02
CA ASP A 308 -16.79 -7.41 -24.44
C ASP A 308 -15.46 -7.02 -25.06
N GLU A 309 -14.99 -5.78 -24.86
CA GLU A 309 -13.78 -5.29 -25.52
C GLU A 309 -12.50 -5.86 -24.92
N LEU A 310 -12.38 -5.90 -23.60
CA LEU A 310 -11.15 -6.38 -22.95
C LEU A 310 -11.19 -7.87 -22.64
N HIS A 311 -12.27 -8.39 -22.01
CA HIS A 311 -12.32 -9.79 -21.61
C HIS A 311 -12.57 -10.71 -22.81
N ASN A 312 -13.69 -10.52 -23.53
CA ASN A 312 -14.12 -11.44 -24.60
C ASN A 312 -13.22 -11.36 -25.83
N LYS A 313 -12.92 -10.15 -26.31
CA LYS A 313 -12.14 -9.96 -27.54
C LYS A 313 -10.62 -10.04 -27.34
N ARG A 314 -10.11 -9.62 -26.15
CA ARG A 314 -8.67 -9.45 -25.93
C ARG A 314 -8.10 -10.25 -24.78
N GLY A 315 -8.91 -10.99 -24.02
CA GLY A 315 -8.46 -11.85 -22.92
C GLY A 315 -7.83 -11.08 -21.76
N VAL A 316 -8.35 -9.89 -21.44
CA VAL A 316 -7.95 -9.06 -20.29
C VAL A 316 -9.15 -8.88 -19.38
N THR A 317 -9.10 -9.47 -18.19
CA THR A 317 -10.12 -9.31 -17.16
C THR A 317 -9.81 -8.10 -16.29
N LEU A 318 -10.80 -7.24 -16.01
CA LEU A 318 -10.70 -6.21 -14.99
C LEU A 318 -10.77 -6.86 -13.60
N ASP A 319 -10.09 -6.25 -12.65
CA ASP A 319 -10.17 -6.69 -11.25
C ASP A 319 -11.40 -6.08 -10.56
N SER A 320 -11.86 -4.89 -11.00
CA SER A 320 -13.04 -4.21 -10.44
C SER A 320 -13.69 -3.24 -11.42
N PHE A 321 -14.98 -2.96 -11.19
CA PHE A 321 -15.70 -1.81 -11.76
C PHE A 321 -16.02 -0.83 -10.64
N LEU A 322 -15.24 0.24 -10.51
CA LEU A 322 -15.46 1.26 -9.49
C LEU A 322 -16.53 2.25 -9.94
N PHE A 323 -17.63 2.27 -9.20
CA PHE A 323 -18.68 3.25 -9.34
C PHE A 323 -18.43 4.41 -8.37
N ASP A 324 -18.03 5.55 -8.92
CA ASP A 324 -17.67 6.77 -8.21
C ASP A 324 -18.93 7.53 -7.73
N ASP A 325 -18.80 8.74 -7.17
CA ASP A 325 -19.90 9.52 -6.60
C ASP A 325 -21.10 9.64 -7.55
N GLY A 326 -22.32 9.48 -7.02
CA GLY A 326 -23.58 9.55 -7.78
C GLY A 326 -24.53 8.35 -7.64
N TRP A 327 -24.13 7.29 -6.90
CA TRP A 327 -24.92 6.10 -6.67
C TRP A 327 -25.83 6.19 -5.42
N ASP A 328 -25.50 7.05 -4.45
CA ASP A 328 -26.17 7.15 -3.16
C ASP A 328 -27.31 8.18 -3.14
N ASP A 329 -28.27 7.94 -2.23
CA ASP A 329 -29.36 8.88 -1.95
C ASP A 329 -28.87 9.97 -0.96
N LEU A 330 -28.71 11.17 -1.43
CA LEU A 330 -28.28 12.32 -0.62
C LEU A 330 -29.24 12.66 0.53
N ASN A 331 -30.47 12.13 0.53
CA ASN A 331 -31.44 12.29 1.62
C ASN A 331 -31.39 11.16 2.66
N ASP A 332 -30.60 10.12 2.42
CA ASP A 332 -30.45 8.99 3.34
C ASP A 332 -29.01 8.46 3.26
N LEU A 333 -28.15 8.91 4.17
CA LEU A 333 -26.69 8.76 4.13
C LEU A 333 -26.23 7.34 3.76
N TRP A 334 -25.46 7.26 2.67
CA TRP A 334 -24.79 6.08 2.17
C TRP A 334 -25.74 4.90 1.83
N LYS A 335 -27.01 5.22 1.56
CA LYS A 335 -27.94 4.26 0.97
C LYS A 335 -27.95 4.38 -0.54
N ILE A 336 -28.14 3.24 -1.19
CA ILE A 336 -28.26 3.18 -2.64
C ILE A 336 -29.57 3.87 -3.05
N ARG A 337 -29.52 4.66 -4.11
CA ARG A 337 -30.68 5.39 -4.65
C ARG A 337 -31.82 4.42 -5.01
N PRO A 338 -33.09 4.83 -4.81
CA PRO A 338 -34.26 3.97 -5.08
C PRO A 338 -34.43 3.56 -6.56
N ASP A 339 -33.83 4.27 -7.49
CA ASP A 339 -33.85 3.96 -8.92
C ASP A 339 -32.87 2.82 -9.32
N PHE A 340 -31.92 2.46 -8.43
CA PHE A 340 -31.17 1.23 -8.55
C PHE A 340 -32.02 0.07 -8.03
N LYS A 341 -32.78 -0.57 -8.92
CA LYS A 341 -33.64 -1.71 -8.58
C LYS A 341 -32.78 -2.85 -8.08
N ASP A 342 -33.14 -3.42 -6.94
CA ASP A 342 -32.40 -4.50 -6.27
C ASP A 342 -30.96 -4.10 -5.83
N GLY A 343 -30.73 -2.80 -5.66
CA GLY A 343 -29.45 -2.23 -5.21
C GLY A 343 -28.33 -2.50 -6.19
N LEU A 344 -27.18 -2.99 -5.73
CA LEU A 344 -26.01 -3.30 -6.58
C LEU A 344 -26.05 -4.75 -7.10
N ALA A 345 -27.05 -5.58 -6.76
CA ALA A 345 -27.08 -6.98 -7.16
C ALA A 345 -27.03 -7.19 -8.70
N PRO A 346 -27.72 -6.38 -9.53
CA PRO A 346 -27.58 -6.47 -10.98
C PRO A 346 -26.15 -6.19 -11.48
N LEU A 347 -25.47 -5.20 -10.89
CA LEU A 347 -24.08 -4.88 -11.23
C LEU A 347 -23.12 -6.03 -10.84
N THR A 348 -23.34 -6.62 -9.66
CA THR A 348 -22.57 -7.80 -9.21
C THR A 348 -22.75 -8.97 -10.14
N THR A 349 -24.00 -9.23 -10.58
CA THR A 349 -24.30 -10.32 -11.50
C THR A 349 -23.63 -10.12 -12.85
N ALA A 350 -23.76 -8.92 -13.44
CA ALA A 350 -23.11 -8.59 -14.71
C ALA A 350 -21.58 -8.64 -14.64
N ALA A 351 -20.99 -8.09 -13.57
CA ALA A 351 -19.55 -8.14 -13.37
C ALA A 351 -19.02 -9.57 -13.23
N ALA A 352 -19.77 -10.45 -12.54
CA ALA A 352 -19.40 -11.85 -12.35
C ALA A 352 -19.33 -12.66 -13.66
N GLU A 353 -20.07 -12.27 -14.71
CA GLU A 353 -19.97 -12.86 -16.05
C GLU A 353 -18.56 -12.75 -16.63
N TYR A 354 -17.82 -11.71 -16.24
CA TYR A 354 -16.45 -11.44 -16.67
C TYR A 354 -15.40 -11.77 -15.60
N GLY A 355 -15.82 -12.44 -14.50
CA GLY A 355 -14.89 -12.85 -13.43
C GLY A 355 -14.42 -11.69 -12.53
N THR A 356 -15.22 -10.64 -12.38
CA THR A 356 -14.92 -9.42 -11.61
C THR A 356 -16.06 -9.05 -10.66
N ALA A 357 -15.95 -7.93 -9.96
CA ALA A 357 -16.95 -7.45 -9.01
C ALA A 357 -17.04 -5.91 -9.02
N PRO A 358 -18.12 -5.32 -8.47
CA PRO A 358 -18.20 -3.88 -8.30
C PRO A 358 -17.26 -3.37 -7.21
N GLY A 359 -16.69 -2.18 -7.43
CA GLY A 359 -16.06 -1.32 -6.44
C GLY A 359 -16.91 -0.08 -6.20
N ILE A 360 -16.78 0.54 -5.03
CA ILE A 360 -17.59 1.69 -4.64
C ILE A 360 -16.74 2.81 -4.07
N TRP A 361 -17.03 4.04 -4.51
CA TRP A 361 -16.56 5.26 -3.91
C TRP A 361 -17.42 5.65 -2.72
N LEU A 362 -16.80 6.07 -1.62
CA LEU A 362 -17.45 6.75 -0.51
C LEU A 362 -16.51 7.82 0.06
N SER A 363 -17.08 8.87 0.64
CA SER A 363 -16.32 9.86 1.38
C SER A 363 -16.69 9.84 2.86
N PRO A 364 -15.78 9.42 3.76
CA PRO A 364 -16.02 9.52 5.20
C PRO A 364 -16.38 10.93 5.66
N TRP A 365 -15.95 11.94 4.91
CA TRP A 365 -16.20 13.37 5.19
C TRP A 365 -17.47 13.92 4.54
N GLY A 366 -18.10 13.18 3.64
CA GLY A 366 -19.34 13.55 2.95
C GLY A 366 -19.19 13.96 1.50
N GLY A 367 -17.96 13.94 0.94
CA GLY A 367 -17.69 14.30 -0.44
C GLY A 367 -17.45 15.78 -0.66
N TYR A 368 -17.88 16.31 -1.82
CA TYR A 368 -17.56 17.66 -2.27
C TYR A 368 -18.81 18.41 -2.74
N ASP A 369 -18.72 19.71 -2.85
CA ASP A 369 -19.69 20.62 -3.44
C ASP A 369 -21.14 20.39 -2.95
N ILE A 370 -22.10 20.44 -3.86
CA ILE A 370 -23.53 20.32 -3.58
C ILE A 370 -23.88 18.97 -2.91
N ALA A 371 -23.23 17.88 -3.31
CA ALA A 371 -23.47 16.57 -2.73
C ALA A 371 -23.05 16.53 -1.25
N LYS A 372 -21.91 17.13 -0.91
CA LYS A 372 -21.46 17.27 0.48
C LYS A 372 -22.44 18.10 1.32
N GLU A 373 -22.89 19.26 0.77
CA GLU A 373 -23.84 20.12 1.46
C GLU A 373 -25.13 19.36 1.82
N ALA A 374 -25.65 18.57 0.87
CA ALA A 374 -26.84 17.75 1.05
C ALA A 374 -26.63 16.64 2.08
N ARG A 375 -25.50 15.91 2.01
CA ARG A 375 -25.15 14.86 2.99
C ARG A 375 -24.96 15.44 4.40
N VAL A 376 -24.30 16.60 4.52
CA VAL A 376 -24.14 17.31 5.81
C VAL A 376 -25.48 17.76 6.38
N ALA A 377 -26.38 18.31 5.53
CA ALA A 377 -27.72 18.69 5.98
C ALA A 377 -28.52 17.48 6.48
N THR A 378 -28.45 16.36 5.74
CA THR A 378 -29.09 15.08 6.13
C THR A 378 -28.51 14.55 7.44
N ALA A 379 -27.19 14.60 7.63
CA ALA A 379 -26.52 14.20 8.85
C ALA A 379 -26.96 15.02 10.06
N LYS A 380 -26.99 16.35 9.94
CA LYS A 380 -27.48 17.25 11.01
C LYS A 380 -28.91 16.93 11.40
N LYS A 381 -29.79 16.71 10.43
CA LYS A 381 -31.18 16.33 10.65
C LYS A 381 -31.30 14.96 11.35
N GLY A 382 -30.42 14.01 11.03
CA GLY A 382 -30.34 12.70 11.65
C GLY A 382 -29.62 12.68 13.01
N GLY A 383 -29.00 13.81 13.41
CA GLY A 383 -28.24 13.95 14.66
C GLY A 383 -26.89 13.23 14.64
N TYR A 384 -26.27 13.09 13.47
CA TYR A 384 -24.91 12.57 13.30
C TYR A 384 -23.88 13.68 13.50
N GLU A 385 -22.67 13.29 13.84
CA GLU A 385 -21.59 14.23 14.15
C GLU A 385 -21.10 14.94 12.88
N VAL A 386 -21.11 16.26 12.93
CA VAL A 386 -20.63 17.17 11.88
C VAL A 386 -19.66 18.16 12.50
N VAL A 387 -18.44 18.19 11.99
CA VAL A 387 -17.36 19.06 12.45
C VAL A 387 -16.70 19.73 11.25
N ASP A 388 -16.36 21.00 11.37
CA ASP A 388 -15.67 21.79 10.32
C ASP A 388 -16.34 21.71 8.92
N GLY A 389 -17.67 21.63 8.93
CA GLY A 389 -18.46 21.58 7.69
C GLY A 389 -18.45 20.24 6.97
N GLY A 390 -17.95 19.18 7.59
CA GLY A 390 -17.96 17.81 7.07
C GLY A 390 -18.51 16.80 8.07
N LEU A 391 -18.77 15.59 7.59
CA LEU A 391 -19.12 14.46 8.45
C LEU A 391 -17.87 14.04 9.24
N ALA A 392 -18.01 13.74 10.53
CA ALA A 392 -16.91 13.35 11.39
C ALA A 392 -16.90 11.82 11.56
N LEU A 393 -16.01 11.11 10.85
CA LEU A 393 -15.93 9.66 10.94
C LEU A 393 -15.62 9.17 12.36
N SER A 394 -14.86 9.93 13.12
CA SER A 394 -14.57 9.63 14.54
C SER A 394 -15.78 9.80 15.47
N GLY A 395 -16.87 10.41 15.02
CA GLY A 395 -18.10 10.56 15.79
C GLY A 395 -18.82 9.21 15.98
N PRO A 396 -19.22 8.85 17.21
CA PRO A 396 -19.68 7.49 17.52
C PRO A 396 -20.94 7.06 16.74
N ARG A 397 -21.88 7.99 16.50
CA ARG A 397 -23.12 7.68 15.76
C ARG A 397 -22.87 7.57 14.26
N TYR A 398 -22.08 8.50 13.73
CA TYR A 398 -21.72 8.48 12.31
C TYR A 398 -20.81 7.30 11.96
N TYR A 399 -19.81 6.99 12.81
CA TYR A 399 -18.99 5.81 12.64
C TYR A 399 -19.83 4.53 12.51
N ALA A 400 -20.77 4.33 13.43
CA ALA A 400 -21.63 3.15 13.42
C ALA A 400 -22.47 3.05 12.14
N LEU A 401 -22.98 4.18 11.62
CA LEU A 401 -23.72 4.22 10.35
C LEU A 401 -22.81 3.89 9.17
N PHE A 402 -21.65 4.57 9.06
CA PHE A 402 -20.72 4.40 7.95
C PHE A 402 -20.14 2.98 7.92
N HIS A 403 -19.71 2.47 9.07
CA HIS A 403 -19.23 1.08 9.23
C HIS A 403 -20.28 0.06 8.75
N LYS A 404 -21.55 0.24 9.17
CA LYS A 404 -22.63 -0.63 8.72
C LYS A 404 -22.86 -0.56 7.21
N ALA A 405 -22.76 0.62 6.61
CA ALA A 405 -22.94 0.80 5.17
C ALA A 405 -21.85 0.04 4.39
N VAL A 406 -20.58 0.26 4.70
CA VAL A 406 -19.47 -0.37 3.96
C VAL A 406 -19.37 -1.89 4.19
N THR A 407 -19.58 -2.36 5.42
CA THR A 407 -19.62 -3.81 5.70
C THR A 407 -20.80 -4.50 5.04
N GLY A 408 -21.94 -3.81 4.96
CA GLY A 408 -23.12 -4.26 4.22
C GLY A 408 -22.85 -4.41 2.72
N MET A 409 -22.12 -3.50 2.11
CA MET A 409 -21.74 -3.59 0.68
C MET A 409 -20.88 -4.82 0.37
N VAL A 410 -19.94 -5.14 1.26
CA VAL A 410 -19.13 -6.35 1.14
C VAL A 410 -19.99 -7.62 1.25
N THR A 411 -20.87 -7.70 2.25
CA THR A 411 -21.63 -8.92 2.54
C THR A 411 -22.81 -9.15 1.60
N GLN A 412 -23.50 -8.07 1.19
CA GLN A 412 -24.71 -8.17 0.39
C GLN A 412 -24.44 -8.22 -1.11
N TYR A 413 -23.42 -7.45 -1.57
CA TYR A 413 -23.15 -7.24 -2.99
C TYR A 413 -21.77 -7.74 -3.44
N GLY A 414 -20.95 -8.28 -2.53
CA GLY A 414 -19.63 -8.81 -2.88
C GLY A 414 -18.63 -7.75 -3.35
N VAL A 415 -18.85 -6.49 -2.97
CA VAL A 415 -17.93 -5.38 -3.30
C VAL A 415 -16.50 -5.79 -2.97
N ASN A 416 -15.58 -5.58 -3.92
CA ASN A 416 -14.17 -5.98 -3.81
C ASN A 416 -13.18 -4.82 -3.77
N GLN A 417 -13.67 -3.59 -3.90
CA GLN A 417 -12.86 -2.37 -3.85
C GLN A 417 -13.61 -1.22 -3.19
N PHE A 418 -12.89 -0.46 -2.36
CA PHE A 418 -13.34 0.85 -1.89
C PHE A 418 -12.34 1.94 -2.28
N LYS A 419 -12.87 3.04 -2.81
CA LYS A 419 -12.19 4.33 -2.91
C LYS A 419 -12.75 5.20 -1.78
N PHE A 420 -11.99 5.38 -0.70
CA PHE A 420 -12.33 6.30 0.38
C PHE A 420 -11.71 7.67 0.11
N ASP A 421 -12.56 8.65 -0.12
CA ASP A 421 -12.18 9.97 -0.55
C ASP A 421 -12.45 11.02 0.54
N GLY A 422 -11.52 11.96 0.74
CA GLY A 422 -11.61 12.90 1.85
C GLY A 422 -11.45 12.21 3.20
N THR A 423 -10.45 11.34 3.33
CA THR A 423 -10.15 10.58 4.54
C THR A 423 -9.52 11.51 5.59
N GLY A 424 -10.07 11.66 6.76
CA GLY A 424 -9.39 12.30 7.89
C GLY A 424 -9.35 13.83 7.87
N ASN A 425 -10.52 14.45 7.92
CA ASN A 425 -10.64 15.91 7.97
C ASN A 425 -10.84 16.47 9.39
N VAL A 426 -11.09 15.61 10.38
CA VAL A 426 -11.22 15.98 11.79
C VAL A 426 -9.99 15.52 12.56
N ASN A 427 -9.13 16.48 12.92
CA ASN A 427 -7.87 16.26 13.64
C ASN A 427 -8.02 16.54 15.16
N GLN A 428 -9.22 16.36 15.70
CA GLN A 428 -9.51 16.54 17.12
C GLN A 428 -10.42 15.41 17.62
N VAL A 429 -10.38 15.16 18.91
CA VAL A 429 -11.28 14.18 19.55
C VAL A 429 -12.71 14.72 19.51
N VAL A 430 -13.62 13.97 18.90
CA VAL A 430 -15.05 14.27 18.91
C VAL A 430 -15.65 13.75 20.21
N GLU A 431 -16.59 14.48 20.81
CA GLU A 431 -17.23 14.09 22.06
C GLU A 431 -17.84 12.69 21.98
N GLY A 432 -17.50 11.84 22.94
CA GLY A 432 -17.92 10.45 22.99
C GLY A 432 -17.16 9.50 22.04
N SER A 433 -16.19 9.99 21.31
CA SER A 433 -15.36 9.16 20.41
C SER A 433 -14.44 8.21 21.18
N SER A 434 -14.25 7.01 20.60
CA SER A 434 -13.19 6.08 20.98
C SER A 434 -11.91 6.30 20.15
N PHE A 435 -11.92 7.22 19.19
CA PHE A 435 -10.82 7.51 18.26
C PHE A 435 -10.25 8.90 18.49
N SER A 436 -8.95 9.04 18.30
CA SER A 436 -8.25 10.32 18.48
C SER A 436 -8.44 11.27 17.29
N SER A 437 -8.87 10.77 16.13
CA SER A 437 -9.12 11.54 14.91
C SER A 437 -9.93 10.73 13.89
N ASP A 438 -10.35 11.36 12.80
CA ASP A 438 -10.97 10.67 11.68
C ASP A 438 -9.99 9.67 10.99
N PHE A 439 -8.70 9.99 10.97
CA PHE A 439 -7.69 9.04 10.47
C PHE A 439 -7.60 7.77 11.32
N ASP A 440 -7.64 7.94 12.65
CA ASP A 440 -7.64 6.82 13.59
C ASP A 440 -8.90 5.96 13.41
N ALA A 441 -10.06 6.60 13.26
CA ALA A 441 -11.32 5.91 12.95
C ALA A 441 -11.28 5.18 11.60
N ALA A 442 -10.67 5.79 10.56
CA ALA A 442 -10.50 5.16 9.25
C ALA A 442 -9.60 3.92 9.32
N ILE A 443 -8.51 3.98 10.09
CA ILE A 443 -7.60 2.85 10.31
C ILE A 443 -8.34 1.67 10.94
N HIS A 444 -9.16 1.93 11.95
CA HIS A 444 -9.98 0.90 12.60
C HIS A 444 -11.03 0.31 11.65
N LEU A 445 -11.76 1.16 10.93
CA LEU A 445 -12.74 0.74 9.91
C LEU A 445 -12.10 -0.19 8.87
N ILE A 446 -10.95 0.20 8.34
CA ILE A 446 -10.23 -0.58 7.32
C ILE A 446 -9.76 -1.92 7.89
N SER A 447 -9.28 -1.91 9.14
CA SER A 447 -8.87 -3.14 9.83
C SER A 447 -10.02 -4.13 9.97
N ASP A 448 -11.22 -3.65 10.31
CA ASP A 448 -12.44 -4.49 10.40
C ASP A 448 -12.85 -5.02 9.01
N LEU A 449 -12.80 -4.19 7.97
CA LEU A 449 -13.08 -4.60 6.60
C LEU A 449 -12.11 -5.69 6.12
N ARG A 450 -10.82 -5.56 6.45
CA ARG A 450 -9.80 -6.56 6.13
C ARG A 450 -10.00 -7.88 6.87
N GLN A 451 -10.49 -7.86 8.10
CA GLN A 451 -10.86 -9.09 8.81
C GLN A 451 -12.03 -9.80 8.11
N GLN A 452 -12.98 -9.04 7.58
CA GLN A 452 -14.15 -9.58 6.87
C GLN A 452 -13.79 -10.11 5.48
N LYS A 453 -12.96 -9.36 4.72
CA LYS A 453 -12.52 -9.67 3.35
C LYS A 453 -11.05 -9.30 3.17
N PRO A 454 -10.11 -10.23 3.44
CA PRO A 454 -8.68 -9.96 3.42
C PRO A 454 -8.12 -9.49 2.07
N ASP A 455 -8.74 -9.89 0.96
CA ASP A 455 -8.36 -9.54 -0.42
C ASP A 455 -9.02 -8.26 -0.95
N LEU A 456 -9.80 -7.56 -0.12
CA LEU A 456 -10.42 -6.28 -0.47
C LEU A 456 -9.36 -5.26 -0.92
N TYR A 457 -9.58 -4.59 -2.04
CA TYR A 457 -8.71 -3.48 -2.46
C TYR A 457 -9.18 -2.17 -1.81
N ILE A 458 -8.30 -1.48 -1.12
CA ILE A 458 -8.62 -0.21 -0.45
C ILE A 458 -7.69 0.88 -0.95
N ASN A 459 -8.29 1.86 -1.60
CA ASN A 459 -7.64 3.09 -2.02
C ASN A 459 -8.05 4.24 -1.09
N LEU A 460 -7.07 4.91 -0.48
CA LEU A 460 -7.28 6.16 0.26
C LEU A 460 -6.85 7.32 -0.61
N THR A 461 -7.73 8.33 -0.77
CA THR A 461 -7.43 9.45 -1.64
C THR A 461 -7.07 10.72 -0.87
N THR A 462 -7.71 11.84 -1.15
CA THR A 462 -7.41 13.14 -0.55
C THR A 462 -7.35 13.10 0.98
N GLY A 463 -6.40 13.82 1.53
CA GLY A 463 -6.09 13.85 2.96
C GLY A 463 -4.95 12.90 3.36
N THR A 464 -4.50 11.98 2.48
CA THR A 464 -3.33 11.14 2.74
C THR A 464 -2.02 11.82 2.32
N TRP A 465 -0.91 11.32 2.80
CA TRP A 465 0.45 11.79 2.52
C TRP A 465 1.39 10.59 2.38
N PRO A 466 2.61 10.73 1.81
CA PRO A 466 3.48 9.60 1.48
C PRO A 466 4.20 8.99 2.69
N SER A 467 3.42 8.59 3.71
CA SER A 467 3.91 7.69 4.74
C SER A 467 3.79 6.24 4.27
N PRO A 468 4.88 5.45 4.25
CA PRO A 468 4.81 4.05 3.83
C PRO A 468 3.93 3.19 4.75
N PHE A 469 3.66 3.64 5.96
CA PHE A 469 2.82 2.92 6.93
C PHE A 469 1.32 2.97 6.63
N TRP A 470 0.86 3.82 5.70
CA TRP A 470 -0.50 3.69 5.16
C TRP A 470 -0.73 2.33 4.51
N LEU A 471 0.32 1.72 3.95
CA LEU A 471 0.22 0.42 3.28
C LEU A 471 -0.03 -0.75 4.25
N PHE A 472 0.06 -0.53 5.56
CA PHE A 472 -0.36 -1.51 6.56
C PHE A 472 -1.89 -1.66 6.64
N TYR A 473 -2.61 -0.73 6.02
CA TYR A 473 -4.06 -0.66 5.99
C TYR A 473 -4.62 -0.62 4.56
N ALA A 474 -4.16 0.33 3.75
CA ALA A 474 -4.58 0.54 2.36
C ALA A 474 -3.65 -0.13 1.35
N ASP A 475 -4.11 -0.29 0.12
CA ASP A 475 -3.30 -0.76 -1.01
C ASP A 475 -2.60 0.40 -1.73
N SER A 476 -3.24 1.56 -1.80
CA SER A 476 -2.72 2.76 -2.47
C SER A 476 -3.19 4.05 -1.81
N ILE A 477 -2.42 5.13 -2.02
CA ILE A 477 -2.77 6.49 -1.59
C ILE A 477 -2.78 7.44 -2.79
N TRP A 478 -3.33 8.63 -2.58
CA TRP A 478 -3.35 9.72 -3.56
C TRP A 478 -1.96 10.28 -3.86
N ARG A 479 -1.69 10.60 -5.15
CA ARG A 479 -0.43 11.21 -5.61
C ARG A 479 -0.24 12.67 -5.20
N GLY A 480 -1.31 13.33 -4.73
CA GLY A 480 -1.36 14.78 -4.51
C GLY A 480 -1.93 15.55 -5.70
N GLY A 481 -2.06 16.87 -5.56
CA GLY A 481 -2.59 17.77 -6.58
C GLY A 481 -4.08 17.62 -6.88
N ASP A 482 -4.51 18.20 -8.00
CA ASP A 482 -5.90 18.15 -8.47
C ASP A 482 -6.19 16.93 -9.32
N ASP A 483 -7.47 16.62 -9.51
CA ASP A 483 -7.96 15.49 -10.31
C ASP A 483 -7.41 15.52 -11.74
N THR A 484 -7.55 16.65 -12.42
CA THR A 484 -6.97 16.91 -13.74
C THR A 484 -6.55 18.36 -13.84
N GLU A 485 -5.31 18.58 -14.25
CA GLU A 485 -4.75 19.87 -14.60
C GLU A 485 -3.73 19.72 -15.73
N PHE A 486 -3.16 20.79 -16.21
CA PHE A 486 -2.31 20.79 -17.40
C PHE A 486 -1.03 21.56 -17.17
N ALA A 487 0.11 20.91 -17.33
CA ALA A 487 1.44 21.51 -17.18
C ALA A 487 2.30 21.29 -18.43
N GLY A 488 3.27 22.15 -18.64
CA GLY A 488 4.22 22.01 -19.74
C GLY A 488 3.67 22.41 -21.12
N VAL A 489 4.05 21.65 -22.14
CA VAL A 489 3.80 21.95 -23.57
C VAL A 489 3.17 20.75 -24.29
N GLY A 490 2.68 20.95 -25.52
CA GLY A 490 2.10 19.89 -26.35
C GLY A 490 0.58 19.93 -26.37
N THR A 491 -0.03 18.82 -26.75
CA THR A 491 -1.47 18.61 -26.68
C THR A 491 -1.97 18.60 -25.24
N ASP A 492 -3.26 18.71 -24.99
CA ASP A 492 -3.80 18.63 -23.65
C ASP A 492 -3.48 17.29 -23.00
N ARG A 493 -3.44 16.18 -23.75
CA ARG A 493 -3.03 14.87 -23.24
C ARG A 493 -1.57 14.84 -22.82
N GLU A 494 -0.64 15.37 -23.61
CA GLU A 494 0.77 15.47 -23.23
C GLU A 494 0.99 16.37 -22.01
N ARG A 495 0.21 17.45 -21.90
CA ARG A 495 0.23 18.37 -20.75
C ARG A 495 -0.37 17.71 -19.49
N TRP A 496 -1.41 16.89 -19.66
CA TRP A 496 -1.98 16.09 -18.58
C TRP A 496 -0.95 15.08 -18.02
N ILE A 497 -0.29 14.32 -18.90
CA ILE A 497 0.76 13.38 -18.45
C ILE A 497 1.85 14.13 -17.67
N THR A 498 2.27 15.31 -18.16
CA THR A 498 3.30 16.13 -17.51
C THR A 498 2.85 16.64 -16.14
N TYR A 499 1.58 17.05 -16.00
CA TYR A 499 1.00 17.48 -14.74
C TYR A 499 0.95 16.32 -13.72
N ARG A 500 0.35 15.20 -14.11
CA ARG A 500 0.22 13.99 -13.28
C ARG A 500 1.57 13.54 -12.72
N ASP A 501 2.57 13.45 -13.58
CA ASP A 501 3.90 12.97 -13.19
C ASP A 501 4.68 14.04 -12.43
N GLY A 502 4.43 15.33 -12.69
CA GLY A 502 4.97 16.45 -11.94
C GLY A 502 4.48 16.48 -10.49
N ASP A 503 3.18 16.27 -10.28
CA ASP A 503 2.63 16.16 -8.92
C ASP A 503 3.17 14.92 -8.19
N THR A 504 3.26 13.77 -8.89
CA THR A 504 3.88 12.56 -8.31
C THR A 504 5.32 12.84 -7.85
N TYR A 505 6.07 13.59 -8.64
CA TYR A 505 7.44 13.95 -8.28
C TYR A 505 7.51 14.89 -7.07
N ASP A 506 6.70 15.95 -7.08
CA ASP A 506 6.73 16.97 -6.02
C ASP A 506 6.17 16.46 -4.69
N GLU A 507 5.03 15.77 -4.73
CA GLU A 507 4.29 15.40 -3.53
C GLU A 507 4.72 14.04 -2.96
N ILE A 508 5.21 13.12 -3.79
CA ILE A 508 5.58 11.77 -3.36
C ILE A 508 7.10 11.58 -3.36
N VAL A 509 7.75 11.74 -4.52
CA VAL A 509 9.19 11.41 -4.65
C VAL A 509 10.06 12.31 -3.77
N LYS A 510 9.75 13.60 -3.71
CA LYS A 510 10.50 14.55 -2.87
C LYS A 510 10.15 14.42 -1.39
N GLN A 511 8.87 14.20 -1.06
CA GLN A 511 8.40 14.23 0.33
C GLN A 511 8.51 12.88 1.04
N GLY A 512 8.41 11.77 0.32
CA GLY A 512 8.43 10.41 0.88
C GLY A 512 9.47 9.52 0.22
N ARG A 513 10.77 9.76 0.42
CA ARG A 513 11.87 9.07 -0.27
C ARG A 513 11.86 7.55 -0.19
N LEU A 514 11.24 6.97 0.84
CA LEU A 514 11.07 5.53 1.02
C LEU A 514 9.63 5.08 0.79
N TYR A 515 8.74 5.95 0.32
CA TYR A 515 7.39 5.54 -0.06
C TYR A 515 7.44 4.69 -1.34
N PRO A 516 6.83 3.49 -1.36
CA PRO A 516 6.81 2.63 -2.54
C PRO A 516 5.97 3.24 -3.67
N LEU A 517 6.60 3.65 -4.78
CA LEU A 517 5.91 4.25 -5.94
C LEU A 517 4.97 3.28 -6.64
N ASN A 518 5.07 1.98 -6.33
CA ASN A 518 4.17 0.94 -6.81
C ASN A 518 2.75 1.02 -6.20
N SER A 519 2.49 1.93 -5.25
CA SER A 519 1.27 1.95 -4.43
C SER A 519 0.58 3.32 -4.46
N LEU A 520 0.46 3.89 -5.67
CA LEU A 520 -0.15 5.20 -5.89
C LEU A 520 -1.46 5.09 -6.67
N MET A 521 -2.41 5.95 -6.34
CA MET A 521 -3.49 6.37 -7.20
C MET A 521 -3.00 7.57 -8.02
N LEU A 522 -2.76 7.36 -9.30
CA LEU A 522 -2.22 8.38 -10.21
C LEU A 522 -3.30 9.21 -10.91
N HIS A 523 -4.58 8.84 -10.73
CA HIS A 523 -5.76 9.36 -11.43
C HIS A 523 -5.72 9.09 -12.92
N GLY A 524 -5.22 8.00 -13.29
CA GLY A 524 -5.36 7.15 -14.40
C GLY A 524 -5.05 7.57 -15.81
N ILE A 525 -5.55 6.68 -16.67
CA ILE A 525 -5.70 6.89 -18.10
C ILE A 525 -7.05 7.57 -18.31
N VAL A 526 -7.06 8.79 -18.82
CA VAL A 526 -8.28 9.59 -18.98
C VAL A 526 -8.63 9.77 -20.46
N PHE A 527 -9.73 9.15 -20.91
CA PHE A 527 -10.32 9.39 -22.23
C PHE A 527 -11.84 9.26 -22.12
N ALA A 528 -12.50 10.29 -21.60
CA ALA A 528 -13.89 10.20 -21.20
C ALA A 528 -14.71 11.44 -21.59
N GLN A 529 -15.99 11.22 -21.85
CA GLN A 529 -16.91 12.22 -22.39
C GLN A 529 -17.10 13.46 -21.50
N LYS A 530 -16.93 13.29 -20.17
CA LYS A 530 -17.06 14.38 -19.20
C LYS A 530 -15.72 14.92 -18.72
N ALA A 531 -14.60 14.36 -19.17
CA ALA A 531 -13.27 14.84 -18.80
C ALA A 531 -12.97 16.16 -19.51
N PRO A 532 -12.69 17.24 -18.78
CA PRO A 532 -12.28 18.50 -19.39
C PRO A 532 -11.04 18.30 -20.27
N HIS A 533 -11.12 18.72 -21.54
CA HIS A 533 -10.02 18.66 -22.51
C HIS A 533 -9.47 17.25 -22.87
N LEU A 534 -9.96 16.18 -22.22
CA LEU A 534 -9.49 14.79 -22.45
C LEU A 534 -10.58 13.88 -23.03
N SER A 535 -11.64 14.48 -23.60
CA SER A 535 -12.69 13.77 -24.34
C SER A 535 -12.34 13.52 -25.82
N THR A 536 -11.22 14.03 -26.29
CA THR A 536 -10.71 13.86 -27.65
C THR A 536 -9.22 13.57 -27.64
N ASP A 537 -8.68 13.12 -28.76
CA ASP A 537 -7.25 12.83 -28.92
C ASP A 537 -6.74 13.32 -30.28
N PRO A 538 -6.70 14.65 -30.52
CA PRO A 538 -6.31 15.20 -31.80
C PRO A 538 -4.84 14.97 -32.17
N GLY A 539 -3.97 14.72 -31.20
CA GLY A 539 -2.55 14.40 -31.40
C GLY A 539 -2.29 12.92 -31.67
N GLY A 540 -3.24 12.05 -31.35
CA GLY A 540 -3.01 10.60 -31.39
C GLY A 540 -2.10 10.11 -30.26
N ASP A 541 -2.11 10.81 -29.13
CA ASP A 541 -1.16 10.62 -28.01
C ASP A 541 -1.64 9.58 -26.98
N PHE A 542 -2.80 8.95 -27.21
CA PHE A 542 -3.38 7.98 -26.27
C PHE A 542 -2.43 6.82 -25.93
N ALA A 543 -1.70 6.31 -26.93
CA ALA A 543 -0.71 5.27 -26.71
C ALA A 543 0.43 5.73 -25.78
N ASN A 544 0.88 6.99 -25.88
CA ASN A 544 1.88 7.57 -24.98
C ASN A 544 1.39 7.59 -23.54
N GLU A 545 0.13 8.00 -23.32
CA GLU A 545 -0.47 7.98 -21.97
C GLU A 545 -0.51 6.56 -21.40
N VAL A 546 -0.99 5.58 -22.19
CA VAL A 546 -1.08 4.17 -21.77
C VAL A 546 0.30 3.62 -21.42
N HIS A 547 1.28 3.77 -22.31
CA HIS A 547 2.63 3.26 -22.08
C HIS A 547 3.32 3.94 -20.90
N SER A 548 3.19 5.28 -20.77
CA SER A 548 3.70 6.01 -19.62
C SER A 548 3.05 5.54 -18.33
N TYR A 549 1.73 5.39 -18.32
CA TYR A 549 0.98 4.99 -17.13
C TYR A 549 1.36 3.59 -16.64
N PHE A 550 1.30 2.58 -17.51
CA PHE A 550 1.68 1.22 -17.13
C PHE A 550 3.18 1.10 -16.81
N GLY A 551 4.02 1.93 -17.43
CA GLY A 551 5.44 2.03 -17.16
C GLY A 551 5.80 2.54 -15.76
N THR A 552 4.87 3.21 -15.06
CA THR A 552 5.06 3.63 -13.66
C THR A 552 5.20 2.45 -12.70
N GLY A 553 4.65 1.30 -13.06
CA GLY A 553 4.63 0.12 -12.20
C GLY A 553 3.64 0.22 -11.03
N THR A 554 2.77 1.25 -10.98
CA THR A 554 1.76 1.33 -9.92
C THR A 554 0.80 0.14 -9.97
N GLN A 555 0.42 -0.37 -8.81
CA GLN A 555 -0.50 -1.50 -8.72
C GLN A 555 -1.94 -1.13 -9.09
N LEU A 556 -2.40 0.08 -8.72
CA LEU A 556 -3.73 0.57 -9.08
C LEU A 556 -3.70 1.09 -10.52
N GLN A 557 -4.34 0.35 -11.41
CA GLN A 557 -4.39 0.64 -12.84
C GLN A 557 -5.79 1.14 -13.21
N GLU A 558 -5.91 2.45 -13.30
CA GLU A 558 -7.20 3.15 -13.38
C GLU A 558 -7.53 3.51 -14.83
N MET A 559 -8.77 3.26 -15.22
CA MET A 559 -9.30 3.64 -16.53
C MET A 559 -10.53 4.53 -16.36
N TYR A 560 -10.38 5.82 -16.56
CA TYR A 560 -11.46 6.81 -16.68
C TYR A 560 -11.78 6.96 -18.16
N ILE A 561 -12.52 5.99 -18.70
CA ILE A 561 -12.69 5.83 -20.14
C ILE A 561 -14.17 5.68 -20.49
N THR A 562 -14.63 6.49 -21.47
CA THR A 562 -15.90 6.23 -22.15
C THR A 562 -15.67 5.26 -23.29
N PRO A 563 -16.22 4.04 -23.25
CA PRO A 563 -15.91 2.98 -24.23
C PRO A 563 -16.10 3.40 -25.69
N SER A 564 -17.13 4.19 -26.00
CA SER A 564 -17.46 4.65 -27.36
C SER A 564 -16.46 5.63 -27.96
N LEU A 565 -15.55 6.21 -27.17
CA LEU A 565 -14.49 7.10 -27.66
C LEU A 565 -13.26 6.34 -28.16
N LEU A 566 -13.10 5.07 -27.78
CA LEU A 566 -11.95 4.29 -28.16
C LEU A 566 -12.13 3.60 -29.51
N SER A 567 -11.11 3.73 -30.37
CA SER A 567 -10.95 2.91 -31.56
C SER A 567 -10.52 1.48 -31.21
N ALA A 568 -10.62 0.54 -32.14
CA ALA A 568 -10.09 -0.81 -31.97
C ALA A 568 -8.58 -0.79 -31.62
N ALA A 569 -7.81 0.11 -32.24
CA ALA A 569 -6.39 0.27 -31.95
C ALA A 569 -6.12 0.76 -30.52
N ASN A 570 -6.95 1.66 -29.98
CA ASN A 570 -6.83 2.11 -28.59
C ASN A 570 -7.08 0.95 -27.62
N TRP A 571 -8.10 0.13 -27.88
CA TRP A 571 -8.37 -1.06 -27.08
C TRP A 571 -7.24 -2.09 -27.15
N ASP A 572 -6.59 -2.24 -28.32
CA ASP A 572 -5.44 -3.15 -28.49
C ASP A 572 -4.25 -2.68 -27.65
N VAL A 573 -3.93 -1.38 -27.68
CA VAL A 573 -2.85 -0.78 -26.86
C VAL A 573 -3.11 -0.98 -25.36
N LEU A 574 -4.34 -0.72 -24.89
CA LEU A 574 -4.71 -0.97 -23.50
C LEU A 574 -4.52 -2.44 -23.10
N ALA A 575 -5.00 -3.35 -23.93
CA ALA A 575 -4.91 -4.77 -23.67
C ALA A 575 -3.46 -5.28 -23.66
N GLU A 576 -2.63 -4.79 -24.58
CA GLU A 576 -1.20 -5.11 -24.63
C GLU A 576 -0.49 -4.67 -23.37
N ALA A 577 -0.69 -3.40 -22.96
CA ALA A 577 -0.05 -2.81 -21.78
C ALA A 577 -0.53 -3.48 -20.48
N ALA A 578 -1.81 -3.81 -20.35
CA ALA A 578 -2.33 -4.52 -19.18
C ALA A 578 -1.75 -5.94 -19.06
N LYS A 579 -1.65 -6.68 -20.16
CA LYS A 579 -1.01 -8.00 -20.18
C LYS A 579 0.47 -7.91 -19.84
N TRP A 580 1.16 -6.93 -20.42
CA TRP A 580 2.57 -6.67 -20.14
C TRP A 580 2.80 -6.37 -18.66
N SER A 581 2.04 -5.48 -18.08
CA SER A 581 2.14 -5.13 -16.66
C SER A 581 1.93 -6.34 -15.75
N ARG A 582 0.89 -7.15 -16.00
CA ARG A 582 0.62 -8.38 -15.25
C ARG A 582 1.76 -9.38 -15.35
N SER A 583 2.31 -9.58 -16.53
CA SER A 583 3.43 -10.53 -16.75
C SER A 583 4.75 -10.05 -16.13
N ASN A 584 4.87 -8.74 -15.86
CA ASN A 584 6.05 -8.11 -15.29
C ASN A 584 5.87 -7.67 -13.82
N ALA A 585 4.77 -8.04 -13.17
CA ALA A 585 4.44 -7.63 -11.80
C ALA A 585 5.59 -7.89 -10.81
N ALA A 586 6.27 -9.03 -10.90
CA ALA A 586 7.40 -9.39 -10.05
C ALA A 586 8.63 -8.48 -10.19
N THR A 587 8.76 -7.76 -11.30
CA THR A 587 9.81 -6.75 -11.51
C THR A 587 9.28 -5.36 -11.19
N LEU A 588 8.07 -5.02 -11.64
CA LEU A 588 7.46 -3.71 -11.47
C LEU A 588 7.21 -3.34 -10.00
N VAL A 589 7.08 -4.32 -9.10
CA VAL A 589 7.01 -4.07 -7.66
C VAL A 589 8.19 -3.22 -7.13
N ASP A 590 9.38 -3.31 -7.77
CA ASP A 590 10.59 -2.56 -7.39
C ASP A 590 10.63 -1.13 -7.97
N THR A 591 9.56 -0.66 -8.62
CA THR A 591 9.56 0.62 -9.34
C THR A 591 10.00 1.80 -8.49
N HIS A 592 10.82 2.66 -9.08
CA HIS A 592 11.30 3.89 -8.48
C HIS A 592 11.64 4.93 -9.56
N TRP A 593 11.73 6.19 -9.15
CA TRP A 593 11.97 7.32 -10.03
C TRP A 593 13.41 7.37 -10.53
N VAL A 594 13.57 7.74 -11.82
CA VAL A 594 14.86 8.06 -12.44
C VAL A 594 14.74 9.31 -13.31
N GLY A 595 15.85 10.06 -13.44
CA GLY A 595 15.91 11.25 -14.29
C GLY A 595 15.49 12.54 -13.59
N GLY A 596 15.01 13.48 -14.38
CA GLY A 596 14.80 14.87 -13.97
C GLY A 596 13.38 15.18 -13.47
N ASP A 597 13.05 16.48 -13.50
CA ASP A 597 11.77 17.03 -13.06
C ASP A 597 10.86 17.30 -14.26
N PRO A 598 9.67 16.68 -14.34
CA PRO A 598 8.71 16.91 -15.44
C PRO A 598 8.29 18.38 -15.59
N ARG A 599 8.22 19.12 -14.49
CA ARG A 599 7.79 20.53 -14.51
C ARG A 599 8.81 21.43 -15.20
N TRP A 600 10.07 21.02 -15.21
CA TRP A 600 11.13 21.70 -15.96
C TRP A 600 11.32 21.14 -17.36
N LEU A 601 10.42 20.25 -17.81
CA LEU A 601 10.47 19.57 -19.10
C LEU A 601 11.75 18.73 -19.27
N GLU A 602 12.33 18.23 -18.19
CA GLU A 602 13.48 17.33 -18.21
C GLU A 602 13.03 15.90 -18.50
N VAL A 603 13.88 15.11 -19.13
CA VAL A 603 13.62 13.67 -19.34
C VAL A 603 13.62 12.98 -17.98
N TYR A 604 12.59 12.20 -17.73
CA TYR A 604 12.38 11.45 -16.49
C TYR A 604 11.77 10.07 -16.77
N GLY A 605 11.61 9.28 -15.71
CA GLY A 605 10.91 8.01 -15.83
C GLY A 605 10.98 7.14 -14.58
N TRP A 606 10.78 5.85 -14.81
CA TRP A 606 10.77 4.83 -13.78
C TRP A 606 11.70 3.69 -14.14
N ALA A 607 12.35 3.15 -13.12
CA ALA A 607 13.18 1.96 -13.24
C ALA A 607 12.72 0.91 -12.23
N ALA A 608 12.83 -0.35 -12.59
CA ALA A 608 12.55 -1.49 -11.73
C ALA A 608 13.53 -2.62 -12.04
N TRP A 609 13.89 -3.41 -11.04
CA TRP A 609 14.82 -4.50 -11.20
C TRP A 609 14.40 -5.74 -10.42
N SER A 610 14.66 -6.90 -11.00
CA SER A 610 14.66 -8.22 -10.38
C SER A 610 15.87 -9.01 -10.86
N PRO A 611 16.26 -10.12 -10.21
CA PRO A 611 17.37 -10.95 -10.70
C PRO A 611 17.19 -11.48 -12.14
N GLN A 612 15.95 -11.55 -12.63
CA GLN A 612 15.63 -12.10 -13.95
C GLN A 612 15.49 -11.02 -15.02
N LYS A 613 15.19 -9.78 -14.63
CA LYS A 613 14.84 -8.71 -15.57
C LYS A 613 14.97 -7.33 -14.93
N ALA A 614 15.30 -6.33 -15.74
CA ALA A 614 15.08 -4.93 -15.39
C ALA A 614 14.13 -4.27 -16.37
N ILE A 615 13.44 -3.21 -15.93
CA ILE A 615 12.52 -2.42 -16.74
C ILE A 615 12.90 -0.96 -16.59
N LEU A 616 12.94 -0.23 -17.70
CA LEU A 616 13.18 1.21 -17.74
C LEU A 616 12.12 1.85 -18.63
N THR A 617 11.35 2.78 -18.06
CA THR A 617 10.43 3.63 -18.84
C THR A 617 10.88 5.07 -18.73
N LEU A 618 11.20 5.69 -19.84
CA LEU A 618 11.61 7.09 -19.95
C LEU A 618 10.58 7.90 -20.73
N ARG A 619 10.36 9.15 -20.35
CA ARG A 619 9.54 10.09 -21.09
C ARG A 619 10.28 11.41 -21.33
N ASN A 620 10.19 11.91 -22.54
CA ASN A 620 10.55 13.28 -22.88
C ASN A 620 9.29 14.16 -22.87
N PRO A 621 9.09 15.06 -21.88
CA PRO A 621 7.89 15.90 -21.78
C PRO A 621 7.96 17.17 -22.66
N SER A 622 9.04 17.35 -23.44
CA SER A 622 9.31 18.54 -24.25
C SER A 622 8.87 18.37 -25.69
N SER A 623 8.48 19.47 -26.32
CA SER A 623 8.27 19.57 -27.78
C SER A 623 9.57 19.55 -28.63
N LYS A 624 10.73 19.34 -27.99
CA LYS A 624 12.02 19.23 -28.64
C LYS A 624 12.64 17.86 -28.30
N ALA A 625 13.42 17.31 -29.24
CA ALA A 625 14.22 16.14 -28.94
C ALA A 625 15.20 16.44 -27.79
N GLN A 626 15.33 15.50 -26.87
CA GLN A 626 16.21 15.60 -25.72
C GLN A 626 17.01 14.32 -25.53
N GLN A 627 18.01 14.39 -24.65
CA GLN A 627 18.81 13.22 -24.28
C GLN A 627 18.90 13.08 -22.79
N ILE A 628 19.05 11.85 -22.32
CA ILE A 628 19.38 11.53 -20.93
C ILE A 628 20.50 10.52 -20.89
N VAL A 629 21.43 10.71 -19.95
CA VAL A 629 22.51 9.77 -19.70
C VAL A 629 22.15 8.88 -18.53
N ILE A 630 22.04 7.59 -18.76
CA ILE A 630 21.70 6.58 -17.75
C ILE A 630 22.88 5.64 -17.56
N GLU A 631 23.31 5.46 -16.32
CA GLU A 631 24.22 4.39 -15.89
C GLU A 631 23.37 3.36 -15.13
N ILE A 632 23.29 2.14 -15.70
CA ILE A 632 22.31 1.14 -15.22
C ILE A 632 22.63 0.57 -13.83
N GLY A 633 23.88 0.60 -13.39
CA GLY A 633 24.24 0.21 -12.03
C GLY A 633 23.52 1.09 -10.98
N HIS A 634 23.42 2.39 -11.27
CA HIS A 634 22.68 3.35 -10.44
C HIS A 634 21.20 3.34 -10.72
N ALA A 635 20.79 3.34 -12.01
CA ALA A 635 19.38 3.42 -12.38
C ALA A 635 18.57 2.20 -11.92
N PHE A 636 19.14 1.02 -11.91
CA PHE A 636 18.53 -0.20 -11.40
C PHE A 636 18.93 -0.51 -9.94
N GLU A 637 19.75 0.35 -9.30
CA GLU A 637 20.29 0.11 -7.97
C GLU A 637 20.86 -1.33 -7.84
N LEU A 638 21.69 -1.75 -8.79
CA LEU A 638 22.14 -3.14 -8.88
C LEU A 638 22.87 -3.59 -7.60
N PRO A 639 22.41 -4.68 -6.94
CA PRO A 639 23.10 -5.21 -5.77
C PRO A 639 24.42 -5.87 -6.15
N GLU A 640 25.29 -6.06 -5.16
CA GLU A 640 26.51 -6.85 -5.34
C GLU A 640 26.19 -8.25 -5.86
N GLY A 641 26.91 -8.67 -6.90
CA GLY A 641 26.71 -9.98 -7.55
C GLY A 641 25.63 -9.99 -8.65
N ALA A 642 24.91 -8.88 -8.88
CA ALA A 642 24.00 -8.78 -10.02
C ALA A 642 24.77 -8.85 -11.36
N ALA A 643 24.07 -9.27 -12.42
CA ALA A 643 24.59 -9.19 -13.78
C ALA A 643 25.01 -7.75 -14.12
N LYS A 644 26.10 -7.59 -14.84
CA LYS A 644 26.61 -6.27 -15.23
C LYS A 644 26.25 -5.88 -16.65
N ARG A 645 25.84 -6.82 -17.49
CA ARG A 645 25.44 -6.60 -18.88
C ARG A 645 24.00 -7.02 -19.08
N TYR A 646 23.28 -6.21 -19.84
CA TYR A 646 21.88 -6.39 -20.15
C TYR A 646 21.64 -6.09 -21.62
N LYS A 647 20.77 -6.89 -22.24
CA LYS A 647 20.21 -6.63 -23.56
C LYS A 647 18.79 -6.13 -23.41
N ALA A 648 18.57 -4.88 -23.83
CA ALA A 648 17.30 -4.18 -23.65
C ALA A 648 16.56 -4.06 -24.98
N HIS A 649 15.23 -4.26 -24.97
CA HIS A 649 14.34 -4.11 -26.12
C HIS A 649 13.00 -3.55 -25.68
N SER A 650 12.28 -2.89 -26.60
CA SER A 650 10.91 -2.45 -26.34
C SER A 650 9.97 -3.66 -26.26
N PRO A 651 9.04 -3.71 -25.31
CA PRO A 651 8.04 -4.77 -25.23
C PRO A 651 6.85 -4.58 -26.19
N TRP A 652 6.73 -3.42 -26.83
CA TRP A 652 5.56 -3.06 -27.63
C TRP A 652 5.63 -3.61 -29.05
N ALA A 653 4.53 -4.16 -29.54
CA ALA A 653 4.45 -4.68 -30.91
C ALA A 653 4.77 -3.62 -31.97
N SER A 654 4.42 -2.36 -31.72
CA SER A 654 4.76 -1.23 -32.59
C SER A 654 6.27 -1.05 -32.79
N ASP A 655 7.06 -1.47 -31.83
CA ASP A 655 8.51 -1.27 -31.79
C ASP A 655 9.30 -2.56 -32.15
N ALA A 656 8.63 -3.62 -32.57
CA ALA A 656 9.24 -4.93 -32.80
C ALA A 656 10.43 -4.92 -33.82
N ALA A 657 10.48 -3.90 -34.69
CA ALA A 657 11.57 -3.72 -35.65
C ALA A 657 12.78 -2.95 -35.09
N GLN A 658 12.68 -2.39 -33.89
CA GLN A 658 13.78 -1.63 -33.28
C GLN A 658 14.90 -2.58 -32.81
N PRO A 659 16.17 -2.22 -33.02
CA PRO A 659 17.29 -3.06 -32.56
C PRO A 659 17.37 -3.05 -31.03
N ALA A 660 17.80 -4.16 -30.47
CA ALA A 660 18.10 -4.24 -29.04
C ALA A 660 19.29 -3.32 -28.68
N ILE A 661 19.27 -2.79 -27.47
CA ILE A 661 20.30 -1.91 -26.92
C ILE A 661 21.12 -2.71 -25.90
N GLU A 662 22.45 -2.68 -26.04
CA GLU A 662 23.35 -3.25 -25.04
C GLU A 662 23.66 -2.21 -23.95
N LEU A 663 23.46 -2.60 -22.68
CA LEU A 663 23.68 -1.77 -21.50
C LEU A 663 24.66 -2.48 -20.57
N GLU A 664 25.63 -1.74 -20.02
CA GLU A 664 26.63 -2.32 -19.13
C GLU A 664 26.79 -1.43 -17.88
N ALA A 665 26.72 -2.02 -16.69
CA ALA A 665 26.95 -1.33 -15.42
C ALA A 665 28.40 -0.75 -15.38
N GLY A 666 28.49 0.50 -14.94
CA GLY A 666 29.75 1.27 -14.97
C GLY A 666 30.02 1.97 -16.31
N LYS A 667 29.17 1.78 -17.32
CA LYS A 667 29.26 2.46 -18.61
C LYS A 667 27.98 3.25 -18.89
N PRO A 668 28.03 4.60 -18.81
CA PRO A 668 26.86 5.43 -19.13
C PRO A 668 26.40 5.24 -20.57
N HIS A 669 25.09 5.12 -20.77
CA HIS A 669 24.43 5.08 -22.07
C HIS A 669 23.62 6.37 -22.28
N THR A 670 23.69 6.95 -23.48
CA THR A 670 22.92 8.14 -23.84
C THR A 670 21.67 7.75 -24.64
N PHE A 671 20.50 7.92 -24.05
CA PHE A 671 19.23 7.75 -24.73
C PHE A 671 18.84 9.06 -25.43
N GLN A 672 18.48 8.97 -26.71
CA GLN A 672 17.92 10.07 -27.50
C GLN A 672 16.41 9.86 -27.57
N LEU A 673 15.63 10.81 -27.13
CA LEU A 673 14.17 10.76 -27.17
C LEU A 673 13.62 11.87 -28.07
N ALA A 674 12.77 11.48 -29.02
CA ALA A 674 12.01 12.40 -29.83
C ALA A 674 11.07 13.26 -28.94
N PRO A 675 10.50 14.36 -29.46
CA PRO A 675 9.48 15.11 -28.75
C PRO A 675 8.35 14.20 -28.25
N PHE A 676 7.99 14.32 -26.98
CA PHE A 676 6.92 13.59 -26.27
C PHE A 676 7.07 12.06 -26.26
N GLN A 677 8.19 11.53 -26.72
CA GLN A 677 8.41 10.07 -26.76
C GLN A 677 8.35 9.46 -25.36
N VAL A 678 7.62 8.36 -25.27
CA VAL A 678 7.68 7.39 -24.17
C VAL A 678 8.48 6.18 -24.67
N LEU A 679 9.56 5.82 -23.98
CA LEU A 679 10.42 4.68 -24.30
C LEU A 679 10.37 3.69 -23.14
N THR A 680 9.77 2.53 -23.36
CA THR A 680 9.80 1.42 -22.40
C THR A 680 10.76 0.34 -22.89
N LEU A 681 11.62 -0.14 -22.00
CA LEU A 681 12.60 -1.18 -22.28
C LEU A 681 12.52 -2.30 -21.24
N GLU A 682 12.48 -3.52 -21.69
CA GLU A 682 12.80 -4.71 -20.90
C GLU A 682 14.25 -5.07 -21.13
N ALA A 683 15.04 -5.14 -20.07
CA ALA A 683 16.46 -5.44 -20.09
C ALA A 683 16.73 -6.80 -19.45
N LEU A 684 17.17 -7.76 -20.24
CA LEU A 684 17.48 -9.11 -19.81
C LEU A 684 18.98 -9.24 -19.50
N PRO A 685 19.37 -9.87 -18.37
CA PRO A 685 20.76 -10.08 -18.04
C PRO A 685 21.42 -11.05 -19.04
N GLU A 686 22.71 -10.77 -19.39
CA GLU A 686 23.55 -11.60 -20.24
C GLU A 686 24.57 -12.41 -19.45
#